data_28444e6f7945b8babfa4845cae8cdf85
#
_entry.id   28444e6f7945b8babfa4845cae8cdf85
#
_cell.length_a   1.000
_cell.length_b   1.000
_cell.length_c   1.000
_cell.angle_alpha   90.00
_cell.angle_beta   90.00
_cell.angle_gamma   90.00
#
_symmetry.space_group_name_H-M   'P 1'
#
loop_
_entity.id
_entity.type
_entity.pdbx_description
1 polymer ?
#
loop_
_entity_poly.entity_id
_entity_poly.type
_entity_poly.pdbx_seq_one_letter_code
_entity_poly.pdbx_strand_id
1 'polypeptide(L)'
;MIPELGFLSLLLATMSALLLAVVPQLGLWLRKPALTQLAWGLSYCFGLFTLVAIAILAYSFAVDDFTLEYVAAHSNSQLPTFFKIAATWGGHEGSMLFWLFSLSVWVVLFALFNRKNDRTFVAQSLVILGLICFSFAVFIVFFSNPYGRVFPAPLEGRDLNPMLQDVGLIFHPPLLYLGYVGFAVNFALSITALLHQHLESQIARVMRVWVLVSWLFLTLGIVLGAWWAYYELGWGGWWFWDPVENASLMPWLLGLALLHSLIVSEKRGIFNYWTTLFSLLAFAFSVLGTFIVRSGALTSVHAFAVDSQRGTALLVIFFLLTVGALGLFAFKANMQQQAVKLKLLSKESVVLFLNVLLSIATVSTFLGTFYPMLFQAMNWGSISVGAPYFNSIFLPLIALVLIAMVISLGLHWAKADKRILLKRTALLLPSLLLAYLAIHHVMQNDSALQFKWTAYFLLTLAIWLLLATLWQNWRKLGLSHYAMIFAHSGVAIATMGAVMSSYFGSEIGVRLSPQQSQQLSAFNFHYERFSNEIGPNFTAEVATFSVAENGKPYAELQPERRYYDVRTMTMSEVGLSGGFWGDLYIVMGDPLGKGEFTFRLHYKPLIRWLWFGGILMALGALCSVLTTKRRGKRDE
;
A
#
# COMPACT_ATOMS: atom_id res chain seq x y z
N MET A 1 27.46 -17.42 -17.91
CA MET A 1 28.02 -16.07 -18.28
C MET A 1 27.01 -14.92 -18.03
N ILE A 2 25.73 -14.99 -18.48
CA ILE A 2 24.76 -13.89 -18.28
C ILE A 2 24.48 -13.63 -16.80
N PRO A 3 24.19 -14.64 -15.94
CA PRO A 3 23.97 -14.40 -14.51
C PRO A 3 25.17 -13.81 -13.77
N GLU A 4 26.40 -14.14 -14.17
CA GLU A 4 27.62 -13.55 -13.59
C GLU A 4 27.70 -12.05 -13.88
N LEU A 5 27.23 -11.60 -15.06
CA LEU A 5 27.11 -10.17 -15.37
C LEU A 5 26.05 -9.51 -14.50
N GLY A 6 24.96 -10.23 -14.16
CA GLY A 6 23.96 -9.77 -13.20
C GLY A 6 24.55 -9.54 -11.82
N PHE A 7 25.29 -10.50 -11.30
CA PHE A 7 25.97 -10.37 -10.01
C PHE A 7 27.05 -9.28 -10.03
N LEU A 8 27.87 -9.21 -11.09
CA LEU A 8 28.82 -8.11 -11.26
C LEU A 8 28.13 -6.75 -11.26
N SER A 9 27.00 -6.63 -11.94
CA SER A 9 26.21 -5.38 -11.94
C SER A 9 25.71 -5.03 -10.54
N LEU A 10 25.29 -6.02 -9.75
CA LEU A 10 24.91 -5.82 -8.35
C LEU A 10 26.09 -5.34 -7.49
N LEU A 11 27.30 -5.90 -7.70
CA LEU A 11 28.53 -5.44 -7.02
C LEU A 11 28.90 -4.01 -7.43
N LEU A 12 28.80 -3.67 -8.72
CA LEU A 12 29.03 -2.30 -9.22
C LEU A 12 27.98 -1.31 -8.70
N ALA A 13 26.72 -1.73 -8.56
CA ALA A 13 25.67 -0.94 -7.89
C ALA A 13 26.04 -0.69 -6.42
N THR A 14 26.47 -1.73 -5.69
CA THR A 14 26.90 -1.62 -4.29
C THR A 14 28.07 -0.65 -4.15
N MET A 15 29.07 -0.75 -5.01
CA MET A 15 30.21 0.18 -5.02
C MET A 15 29.77 1.61 -5.36
N SER A 16 28.87 1.79 -6.34
CA SER A 16 28.33 3.10 -6.71
C SER A 16 27.57 3.75 -5.54
N ALA A 17 26.79 2.97 -4.78
CA ALA A 17 26.10 3.44 -3.60
C ALA A 17 27.06 3.84 -2.46
N LEU A 18 28.12 3.06 -2.22
CA LEU A 18 29.20 3.40 -1.28
C LEU A 18 29.89 4.72 -1.67
N LEU A 19 30.30 4.82 -2.94
CA LEU A 19 30.93 6.04 -3.44
C LEU A 19 29.98 7.24 -3.35
N LEU A 20 28.69 7.07 -3.61
CA LEU A 20 27.67 8.11 -3.44
C LEU A 20 27.53 8.56 -1.99
N ALA A 21 27.65 7.66 -1.03
CA ALA A 21 27.61 8.00 0.38
C ALA A 21 28.88 8.74 0.87
N VAL A 22 30.05 8.38 0.31
CA VAL A 22 31.35 8.83 0.84
C VAL A 22 31.93 10.03 0.07
N VAL A 23 32.02 9.94 -1.26
CA VAL A 23 32.80 10.90 -2.06
C VAL A 23 32.20 12.32 -2.02
N PRO A 24 30.88 12.50 -2.25
CA PRO A 24 30.29 13.84 -2.14
C PRO A 24 30.34 14.39 -0.71
N GLN A 25 30.25 13.52 0.33
CA GLN A 25 30.39 13.93 1.73
C GLN A 25 31.79 14.47 2.02
N LEU A 26 32.84 13.81 1.52
CA LEU A 26 34.21 14.32 1.57
C LEU A 26 34.31 15.67 0.84
N GLY A 27 33.66 15.80 -0.31
CA GLY A 27 33.58 17.04 -1.07
C GLY A 27 32.97 18.20 -0.26
N LEU A 28 31.90 17.93 0.49
CA LEU A 28 31.27 18.89 1.39
C LEU A 28 32.22 19.30 2.53
N TRP A 29 32.86 18.36 3.22
CA TRP A 29 33.78 18.63 4.33
C TRP A 29 35.05 19.37 3.87
N LEU A 30 35.64 18.95 2.76
CA LEU A 30 36.85 19.56 2.20
C LEU A 30 36.55 20.83 1.38
N ARG A 31 35.30 21.23 1.23
CA ARG A 31 34.83 22.35 0.40
C ARG A 31 35.34 22.26 -1.05
N LYS A 32 35.35 21.03 -1.63
CA LYS A 32 35.76 20.75 -3.00
C LYS A 32 34.52 20.50 -3.89
N PRO A 33 34.03 21.51 -4.65
CA PRO A 33 32.81 21.38 -5.46
C PRO A 33 32.86 20.24 -6.49
N ALA A 34 34.04 19.93 -7.03
CA ALA A 34 34.20 18.84 -8.00
C ALA A 34 33.80 17.48 -7.40
N LEU A 35 34.20 17.18 -6.14
CA LEU A 35 33.82 15.95 -5.46
C LEU A 35 32.33 15.94 -5.12
N THR A 36 31.79 17.08 -4.67
CA THR A 36 30.35 17.21 -4.34
C THR A 36 29.47 16.96 -5.58
N GLN A 37 29.91 17.42 -6.77
CA GLN A 37 29.16 17.25 -8.02
C GLN A 37 29.14 15.79 -8.52
N LEU A 38 30.03 14.92 -8.04
CA LEU A 38 29.98 13.49 -8.38
C LEU A 38 28.70 12.80 -7.85
N ALA A 39 27.98 13.42 -6.88
CA ALA A 39 26.72 12.88 -6.38
C ALA A 39 25.71 12.54 -7.50
N TRP A 40 25.61 13.38 -8.52
CA TRP A 40 24.69 13.13 -9.65
C TRP A 40 25.14 11.97 -10.53
N GLY A 41 26.42 11.97 -10.94
CA GLY A 41 26.98 10.89 -11.77
C GLY A 41 26.89 9.53 -11.08
N LEU A 42 27.24 9.47 -9.78
CA LEU A 42 27.16 8.24 -8.99
C LEU A 42 25.73 7.75 -8.80
N SER A 43 24.76 8.66 -8.66
CA SER A 43 23.32 8.32 -8.64
C SER A 43 22.89 7.65 -9.94
N TYR A 44 23.35 8.13 -11.10
CA TYR A 44 23.00 7.52 -12.40
C TYR A 44 23.71 6.19 -12.61
N CYS A 45 24.97 6.05 -12.20
CA CYS A 45 25.68 4.78 -12.23
C CYS A 45 24.97 3.73 -11.36
N PHE A 46 24.58 4.10 -10.15
CA PHE A 46 23.81 3.23 -9.26
C PHE A 46 22.50 2.77 -9.91
N GLY A 47 21.73 3.71 -10.49
CA GLY A 47 20.49 3.39 -11.21
C GLY A 47 20.70 2.48 -12.41
N LEU A 48 21.75 2.72 -13.20
CA LEU A 48 22.08 1.90 -14.36
C LEU A 48 22.43 0.45 -13.93
N PHE A 49 23.30 0.30 -12.96
CA PHE A 49 23.76 -1.03 -12.55
C PHE A 49 22.65 -1.84 -11.85
N THR A 50 21.78 -1.21 -11.07
CA THR A 50 20.60 -1.89 -10.50
C THR A 50 19.59 -2.28 -11.59
N LEU A 51 19.39 -1.44 -12.61
CA LEU A 51 18.54 -1.77 -13.76
C LEU A 51 19.09 -2.97 -14.53
N VAL A 52 20.40 -3.00 -14.80
CA VAL A 52 21.04 -4.14 -15.49
C VAL A 52 20.93 -5.41 -14.66
N ALA A 53 21.15 -5.31 -13.33
CA ALA A 53 21.00 -6.46 -12.44
C ALA A 53 19.57 -7.04 -12.53
N ILE A 54 18.53 -6.25 -12.28
CA ILE A 54 17.15 -6.77 -12.30
C ILE A 54 16.73 -7.26 -13.69
N ALA A 55 17.17 -6.61 -14.76
CA ALA A 55 16.88 -7.03 -16.13
C ALA A 55 17.50 -8.39 -16.48
N ILE A 56 18.73 -8.66 -16.04
CA ILE A 56 19.37 -9.96 -16.20
C ILE A 56 18.64 -11.04 -15.42
N LEU A 57 18.19 -10.76 -14.20
CA LEU A 57 17.40 -11.72 -13.42
C LEU A 57 16.07 -12.04 -14.12
N ALA A 58 15.34 -11.02 -14.59
CA ALA A 58 14.11 -11.20 -15.34
C ALA A 58 14.32 -11.99 -16.65
N TYR A 59 15.43 -11.73 -17.35
CA TYR A 59 15.82 -12.50 -18.52
C TYR A 59 16.09 -13.97 -18.16
N SER A 60 16.79 -14.25 -17.05
CA SER A 60 17.09 -15.62 -16.62
C SER A 60 15.80 -16.41 -16.31
N PHE A 61 14.78 -15.75 -15.76
CA PHE A 61 13.44 -16.34 -15.61
C PHE A 61 12.78 -16.61 -16.98
N ALA A 62 12.84 -15.66 -17.90
CA ALA A 62 12.20 -15.77 -19.20
C ALA A 62 12.75 -16.91 -20.05
N VAL A 63 14.03 -17.28 -19.86
CA VAL A 63 14.73 -18.36 -20.60
C VAL A 63 14.89 -19.66 -19.80
N ASP A 64 14.26 -19.75 -18.64
CA ASP A 64 14.31 -20.93 -17.73
C ASP A 64 15.76 -21.35 -17.37
N ASP A 65 16.62 -20.36 -17.00
CA ASP A 65 17.99 -20.64 -16.56
C ASP A 65 18.01 -21.29 -15.17
N PHE A 66 17.65 -22.57 -15.09
CA PHE A 66 17.60 -23.35 -13.84
C PHE A 66 18.99 -23.61 -13.22
N THR A 67 20.07 -23.11 -13.82
CA THR A 67 21.37 -23.07 -13.15
C THR A 67 21.42 -22.02 -12.02
N LEU A 68 20.46 -21.07 -12.01
CA LEU A 68 20.23 -20.18 -10.87
C LEU A 68 19.27 -20.84 -9.87
N GLU A 69 19.71 -20.96 -8.62
CA GLU A 69 18.91 -21.54 -7.54
C GLU A 69 17.55 -20.83 -7.39
N TYR A 70 17.56 -19.51 -7.49
CA TYR A 70 16.36 -18.70 -7.35
C TYR A 70 15.35 -18.96 -8.48
N VAL A 71 15.80 -19.09 -9.73
CA VAL A 71 14.95 -19.41 -10.88
C VAL A 71 14.39 -20.82 -10.77
N ALA A 72 15.24 -21.80 -10.45
CA ALA A 72 14.84 -23.19 -10.25
C ALA A 72 13.80 -23.36 -9.12
N ALA A 73 13.86 -22.51 -8.08
CA ALA A 73 12.93 -22.57 -6.96
C ALA A 73 11.56 -21.91 -7.24
N HIS A 74 11.47 -20.99 -8.24
CA HIS A 74 10.29 -20.12 -8.43
C HIS A 74 9.77 -20.08 -9.86
N SER A 75 10.23 -20.96 -10.76
CA SER A 75 9.76 -21.06 -12.14
C SER A 75 9.67 -22.51 -12.61
N ASN A 76 9.07 -22.73 -13.76
CA ASN A 76 8.96 -24.02 -14.45
C ASN A 76 8.79 -23.76 -15.95
N SER A 77 9.17 -24.71 -16.81
CA SER A 77 9.08 -24.55 -18.26
C SER A 77 7.64 -24.35 -18.74
N GLN A 78 6.64 -24.93 -18.06
CA GLN A 78 5.22 -24.81 -18.39
C GLN A 78 4.56 -23.52 -17.87
N LEU A 79 5.25 -22.76 -16.99
CA LEU A 79 4.73 -21.50 -16.46
C LEU A 79 4.58 -20.46 -17.57
N PRO A 80 3.45 -19.75 -17.72
CA PRO A 80 3.28 -18.68 -18.71
C PRO A 80 4.33 -17.60 -18.57
N THR A 81 4.91 -17.10 -19.69
CA THR A 81 6.07 -16.20 -19.74
C THR A 81 5.89 -14.93 -18.90
N PHE A 82 4.68 -14.36 -18.86
CA PHE A 82 4.44 -13.16 -18.05
C PHE A 82 4.53 -13.46 -16.55
N PHE A 83 4.16 -14.66 -16.09
CA PHE A 83 4.38 -15.07 -14.70
C PHE A 83 5.84 -15.40 -14.43
N LYS A 84 6.60 -15.97 -15.41
CA LYS A 84 8.06 -16.12 -15.29
C LYS A 84 8.74 -14.79 -15.01
N ILE A 85 8.41 -13.75 -15.79
CA ILE A 85 8.96 -12.40 -15.57
C ILE A 85 8.53 -11.84 -14.20
N ALA A 86 7.26 -12.00 -13.82
CA ALA A 86 6.78 -11.54 -12.52
C ALA A 86 7.38 -12.31 -11.34
N ALA A 87 7.75 -13.59 -11.53
CA ALA A 87 8.44 -14.38 -10.53
C ALA A 87 9.81 -13.78 -10.12
N THR A 88 10.37 -12.87 -10.94
CA THR A 88 11.55 -12.08 -10.56
C THR A 88 11.39 -11.44 -9.16
N TRP A 89 10.20 -11.00 -8.79
CA TRP A 89 9.90 -10.45 -7.47
C TRP A 89 8.96 -11.33 -6.63
N GLY A 90 8.65 -12.54 -7.09
CA GLY A 90 7.75 -13.48 -6.41
C GLY A 90 8.35 -14.20 -5.20
N GLY A 91 9.67 -14.15 -5.01
CA GLY A 91 10.39 -14.76 -3.87
C GLY A 91 11.22 -13.74 -3.11
N HIS A 92 11.98 -14.22 -2.10
CA HIS A 92 12.71 -13.35 -1.18
C HIS A 92 13.83 -12.57 -1.89
N GLU A 93 14.75 -13.26 -2.58
CA GLU A 93 15.98 -12.69 -3.13
C GLU A 93 15.68 -11.66 -4.24
N GLY A 94 14.83 -12.04 -5.17
CA GLY A 94 14.46 -11.18 -6.28
C GLY A 94 13.63 -9.97 -5.86
N SER A 95 12.73 -10.14 -4.86
CA SER A 95 11.96 -9.02 -4.35
C SER A 95 12.82 -7.99 -3.61
N MET A 96 13.92 -8.41 -2.95
CA MET A 96 14.86 -7.48 -2.33
C MET A 96 15.70 -6.74 -3.39
N LEU A 97 16.09 -7.42 -4.48
CA LEU A 97 16.72 -6.75 -5.62
C LEU A 97 15.76 -5.76 -6.27
N PHE A 98 14.47 -6.11 -6.41
CA PHE A 98 13.43 -5.20 -6.93
C PHE A 98 13.18 -4.01 -5.98
N TRP A 99 13.27 -4.21 -4.67
CA TRP A 99 13.22 -3.14 -3.66
C TRP A 99 14.40 -2.16 -3.86
N LEU A 100 15.62 -2.66 -4.03
CA LEU A 100 16.82 -1.85 -4.30
C LEU A 100 16.70 -1.11 -5.65
N PHE A 101 16.20 -1.77 -6.69
CA PHE A 101 15.94 -1.16 -7.99
C PHE A 101 14.90 -0.02 -7.84
N SER A 102 13.80 -0.25 -7.14
CA SER A 102 12.79 0.79 -6.87
C SER A 102 13.40 1.99 -6.15
N LEU A 103 14.27 1.76 -5.14
CA LEU A 103 15.00 2.83 -4.47
C LEU A 103 15.93 3.58 -5.43
N SER A 104 16.61 2.87 -6.34
CA SER A 104 17.48 3.49 -7.32
C SER A 104 16.71 4.41 -8.29
N VAL A 105 15.49 4.03 -8.68
CA VAL A 105 14.59 4.89 -9.47
C VAL A 105 14.32 6.20 -8.73
N TRP A 106 14.00 6.15 -7.44
CA TRP A 106 13.79 7.35 -6.63
C TRP A 106 15.06 8.22 -6.52
N VAL A 107 16.22 7.62 -6.33
CA VAL A 107 17.52 8.33 -6.28
C VAL A 107 17.78 9.06 -7.59
N VAL A 108 17.62 8.36 -8.72
CA VAL A 108 17.81 8.94 -10.06
C VAL A 108 16.82 10.07 -10.33
N LEU A 109 15.53 9.86 -10.04
CA LEU A 109 14.51 10.88 -10.21
C LEU A 109 14.77 12.09 -9.31
N PHE A 110 15.18 11.87 -8.04
CA PHE A 110 15.53 12.95 -7.13
C PHE A 110 16.72 13.76 -7.68
N ALA A 111 17.78 13.10 -8.12
CA ALA A 111 18.94 13.75 -8.73
C ALA A 111 18.57 14.53 -10.01
N LEU A 112 17.69 14.01 -10.86
CA LEU A 112 17.24 14.65 -12.10
C LEU A 112 16.40 15.90 -11.84
N PHE A 113 15.38 15.79 -10.97
CA PHE A 113 14.38 16.86 -10.81
C PHE A 113 14.82 17.98 -9.88
N ASN A 114 15.88 17.79 -9.06
CA ASN A 114 16.36 18.80 -8.12
C ASN A 114 17.69 19.46 -8.55
N ARG A 115 18.12 19.33 -9.81
CA ARG A 115 19.38 19.92 -10.31
C ARG A 115 19.48 21.42 -10.17
N LYS A 116 18.33 22.13 -10.16
CA LYS A 116 18.26 23.60 -10.06
C LYS A 116 18.17 24.11 -8.62
N ASN A 117 17.93 23.24 -7.65
CA ASN A 117 17.84 23.58 -6.24
C ASN A 117 19.24 23.78 -5.63
N ASP A 118 19.31 24.19 -4.37
CA ASP A 118 20.58 24.31 -3.67
C ASP A 118 21.40 23.01 -3.81
N ARG A 119 22.52 23.14 -4.53
CA ARG A 119 23.36 21.99 -4.87
C ARG A 119 23.95 21.31 -3.63
N THR A 120 24.28 22.09 -2.59
CA THR A 120 24.82 21.57 -1.34
C THR A 120 23.78 20.73 -0.61
N PHE A 121 22.57 21.26 -0.49
CA PHE A 121 21.46 20.58 0.15
C PHE A 121 21.06 19.29 -0.60
N VAL A 122 20.99 19.35 -1.94
CA VAL A 122 20.66 18.18 -2.79
C VAL A 122 21.77 17.13 -2.71
N ALA A 123 23.04 17.53 -2.80
CA ALA A 123 24.17 16.59 -2.69
C ALA A 123 24.18 15.91 -1.30
N GLN A 124 23.94 16.66 -0.22
CA GLN A 124 23.83 16.09 1.13
C GLN A 124 22.68 15.07 1.23
N SER A 125 21.55 15.36 0.62
CA SER A 125 20.42 14.43 0.57
C SER A 125 20.72 13.18 -0.25
N LEU A 126 21.47 13.30 -1.37
CA LEU A 126 21.94 12.17 -2.17
C LEU A 126 22.97 11.32 -1.40
N VAL A 127 23.82 11.92 -0.56
CA VAL A 127 24.72 11.17 0.34
C VAL A 127 23.92 10.27 1.29
N ILE A 128 22.88 10.81 1.90
CA ILE A 128 22.04 10.03 2.84
C ILE A 128 21.29 8.91 2.10
N LEU A 129 20.75 9.20 0.92
CA LEU A 129 20.17 8.17 0.05
C LEU A 129 21.20 7.11 -0.34
N GLY A 130 22.44 7.53 -0.66
CA GLY A 130 23.56 6.62 -0.94
C GLY A 130 23.86 5.68 0.22
N LEU A 131 23.85 6.18 1.47
CA LEU A 131 24.03 5.36 2.66
C LEU A 131 22.92 4.32 2.83
N ILE A 132 21.66 4.70 2.62
CA ILE A 132 20.52 3.78 2.65
C ILE A 132 20.69 2.73 1.55
N CYS A 133 20.96 3.15 0.30
CA CYS A 133 21.19 2.24 -0.83
C CYS A 133 22.31 1.24 -0.57
N PHE A 134 23.44 1.71 -0.04
CA PHE A 134 24.57 0.88 0.32
C PHE A 134 24.21 -0.17 1.37
N SER A 135 23.49 0.21 2.43
CA SER A 135 23.07 -0.72 3.48
C SER A 135 22.21 -1.87 2.93
N PHE A 136 21.24 -1.56 2.07
CA PHE A 136 20.41 -2.60 1.44
C PHE A 136 21.15 -3.39 0.34
N ALA A 137 22.04 -2.76 -0.42
CA ALA A 137 22.85 -3.45 -1.41
C ALA A 137 23.78 -4.47 -0.75
N VAL A 138 24.44 -4.12 0.36
CA VAL A 138 25.25 -5.05 1.17
C VAL A 138 24.38 -6.20 1.69
N PHE A 139 23.18 -5.90 2.21
CA PHE A 139 22.25 -6.93 2.64
C PHE A 139 21.94 -7.92 1.50
N ILE A 140 21.66 -7.43 0.29
CA ILE A 140 21.34 -8.31 -0.85
C ILE A 140 22.56 -9.17 -1.24
N VAL A 141 23.75 -8.56 -1.31
CA VAL A 141 24.97 -9.31 -1.70
C VAL A 141 25.28 -10.45 -0.75
N PHE A 142 25.14 -10.26 0.56
CA PHE A 142 25.57 -11.22 1.57
C PHE A 142 24.45 -12.13 2.12
N PHE A 143 23.20 -11.67 2.14
CA PHE A 143 22.09 -12.39 2.78
C PHE A 143 20.93 -12.74 1.82
N SER A 144 20.87 -12.13 0.63
CA SER A 144 19.71 -12.27 -0.26
C SER A 144 20.10 -12.23 -1.74
N ASN A 145 21.20 -12.92 -2.09
CA ASN A 145 21.75 -12.89 -3.44
C ASN A 145 20.91 -13.74 -4.41
N PRO A 146 20.25 -13.16 -5.43
CA PRO A 146 19.44 -13.90 -6.39
C PRO A 146 20.25 -14.63 -7.46
N TYR A 147 21.58 -14.46 -7.49
CA TYR A 147 22.46 -15.06 -8.49
C TYR A 147 23.22 -16.29 -7.98
N GLY A 148 22.76 -16.86 -6.85
CA GLY A 148 23.28 -18.14 -6.36
C GLY A 148 23.14 -19.26 -7.39
N ARG A 149 24.21 -20.10 -7.55
CA ARG A 149 24.23 -21.20 -8.51
C ARG A 149 23.91 -22.51 -7.82
N VAL A 150 23.22 -23.40 -8.54
CA VAL A 150 23.00 -24.79 -8.15
C VAL A 150 23.65 -25.74 -9.14
N PHE A 151 24.41 -26.70 -8.64
CA PHE A 151 25.07 -27.72 -9.42
C PHE A 151 24.91 -29.12 -8.78
N PRO A 152 24.48 -30.14 -9.53
CA PRO A 152 24.04 -30.06 -10.93
C PRO A 152 22.73 -29.24 -11.06
N ALA A 153 22.59 -28.56 -12.20
CA ALA A 153 21.36 -27.86 -12.49
C ALA A 153 20.18 -28.85 -12.61
N PRO A 154 19.01 -28.59 -11.99
CA PRO A 154 17.86 -29.43 -12.19
C PRO A 154 17.35 -29.34 -13.62
N LEU A 155 16.72 -30.40 -14.14
CA LEU A 155 16.13 -30.42 -15.47
C LEU A 155 14.88 -29.53 -15.56
N GLU A 156 14.15 -29.42 -14.45
CA GLU A 156 12.95 -28.59 -14.31
C GLU A 156 12.95 -27.81 -13.00
N GLY A 157 12.26 -26.67 -12.99
CA GLY A 157 12.07 -25.88 -11.79
C GLY A 157 10.86 -26.32 -10.96
N ARG A 158 10.80 -25.83 -9.72
CA ARG A 158 9.77 -26.18 -8.73
C ARG A 158 8.44 -25.44 -8.93
N ASP A 159 8.32 -24.65 -9.98
CA ASP A 159 7.20 -23.77 -10.29
C ASP A 159 7.04 -22.59 -9.32
N LEU A 160 6.29 -21.60 -9.74
CA LEU A 160 5.87 -20.48 -8.89
C LEU A 160 4.76 -20.97 -7.93
N ASN A 161 4.70 -20.39 -6.74
CA ASN A 161 3.58 -20.66 -5.83
C ASN A 161 2.24 -20.36 -6.55
N PRO A 162 1.29 -21.29 -6.57
CA PRO A 162 0.00 -21.11 -7.23
C PRO A 162 -0.73 -19.81 -6.87
N MET A 163 -0.75 -19.41 -5.61
CA MET A 163 -1.33 -18.13 -5.15
C MET A 163 -0.69 -16.90 -5.81
N LEU A 164 0.50 -17.04 -6.39
CA LEU A 164 1.20 -15.96 -7.08
C LEU A 164 1.02 -16.02 -8.60
N GLN A 165 0.37 -17.05 -9.13
CA GLN A 165 0.10 -17.18 -10.57
C GLN A 165 -1.15 -16.40 -10.97
N ASP A 166 -1.16 -15.12 -10.61
CA ASP A 166 -2.24 -14.18 -10.82
C ASP A 166 -1.75 -12.82 -11.32
N VAL A 167 -2.63 -12.06 -11.97
CA VAL A 167 -2.36 -10.70 -12.47
C VAL A 167 -1.99 -9.75 -11.31
N GLY A 168 -2.49 -10.01 -10.11
CA GLY A 168 -2.13 -9.29 -8.90
C GLY A 168 -0.63 -9.28 -8.63
N LEU A 169 0.07 -10.41 -8.85
CA LEU A 169 1.53 -10.47 -8.70
C LEU A 169 2.25 -9.53 -9.68
N ILE A 170 1.72 -9.32 -10.88
CA ILE A 170 2.36 -8.48 -11.90
C ILE A 170 2.37 -7.01 -11.46
N PHE A 171 1.28 -6.50 -10.91
CA PHE A 171 1.07 -5.07 -10.69
C PHE A 171 1.14 -4.63 -9.21
N HIS A 172 0.63 -5.44 -8.27
CA HIS A 172 0.56 -5.04 -6.86
C HIS A 172 1.94 -4.82 -6.23
N PRO A 173 2.91 -5.77 -6.27
CA PRO A 173 4.20 -5.58 -5.62
C PRO A 173 4.99 -4.39 -6.20
N PRO A 174 5.08 -4.17 -7.53
CA PRO A 174 5.73 -2.98 -8.08
C PRO A 174 5.16 -1.66 -7.58
N LEU A 175 3.83 -1.52 -7.52
CA LEU A 175 3.19 -0.32 -7.01
C LEU A 175 3.44 -0.12 -5.52
N LEU A 176 3.37 -1.21 -4.75
CA LEU A 176 3.62 -1.19 -3.31
C LEU A 176 5.08 -0.79 -3.02
N TYR A 177 6.07 -1.39 -3.70
CA TYR A 177 7.47 -1.06 -3.51
C TYR A 177 7.78 0.40 -3.88
N LEU A 178 7.28 0.90 -5.00
CA LEU A 178 7.44 2.31 -5.34
C LEU A 178 6.87 3.22 -4.24
N GLY A 179 5.71 2.88 -3.68
CA GLY A 179 5.14 3.63 -2.56
C GLY A 179 6.00 3.58 -1.30
N TYR A 180 6.38 2.39 -0.87
CA TYR A 180 7.16 2.13 0.33
C TYR A 180 8.51 2.85 0.34
N VAL A 181 9.28 2.61 -0.71
CA VAL A 181 10.66 3.07 -0.81
C VAL A 181 10.73 4.58 -1.05
N GLY A 182 9.69 5.14 -1.65
CA GLY A 182 9.65 6.57 -1.96
C GLY A 182 9.75 7.47 -0.74
N PHE A 183 9.34 7.01 0.44
CA PHE A 183 9.53 7.76 1.69
C PHE A 183 11.01 7.96 2.07
N ALA A 184 11.96 7.19 1.50
CA ALA A 184 13.40 7.40 1.69
C ALA A 184 13.85 8.79 1.25
N VAL A 185 13.24 9.35 0.20
CA VAL A 185 13.56 10.71 -0.26
C VAL A 185 13.21 11.75 0.82
N ASN A 186 12.04 11.63 1.43
CA ASN A 186 11.62 12.55 2.49
C ASN A 186 12.43 12.35 3.76
N PHE A 187 12.78 11.11 4.09
CA PHE A 187 13.70 10.80 5.18
C PHE A 187 15.06 11.50 4.97
N ALA A 188 15.66 11.37 3.78
CA ALA A 188 16.94 12.00 3.46
C ALA A 188 16.85 13.53 3.51
N LEU A 189 15.79 14.13 2.96
CA LEU A 189 15.53 15.57 3.03
C LEU A 189 15.39 16.06 4.47
N SER A 190 14.71 15.28 5.33
CA SER A 190 14.56 15.63 6.77
C SER A 190 15.87 15.52 7.53
N ILE A 191 16.68 14.50 7.28
CA ILE A 191 18.03 14.39 7.87
C ILE A 191 18.91 15.59 7.43
N THR A 192 18.86 15.93 6.13
CA THR A 192 19.58 17.09 5.62
C THR A 192 19.12 18.38 6.28
N ALA A 193 17.82 18.59 6.43
CA ALA A 193 17.25 19.76 7.10
C ALA A 193 17.67 19.82 8.58
N LEU A 194 17.75 18.70 9.28
CA LEU A 194 18.26 18.62 10.65
C LEU A 194 19.75 18.98 10.73
N LEU A 195 20.57 18.52 9.80
CA LEU A 195 22.00 18.84 9.75
C LEU A 195 22.22 20.34 9.52
N HIS A 196 21.41 20.97 8.66
CA HIS A 196 21.44 22.40 8.38
C HIS A 196 20.64 23.24 9.39
N GLN A 197 19.91 22.60 10.34
CA GLN A 197 19.05 23.23 11.35
C GLN A 197 17.98 24.17 10.75
N HIS A 198 17.52 23.88 9.55
CA HIS A 198 16.63 24.75 8.81
C HIS A 198 15.66 23.97 7.91
N LEU A 199 14.36 24.27 8.03
CA LEU A 199 13.30 23.74 7.15
C LEU A 199 12.49 24.91 6.58
N GLU A 200 12.94 25.43 5.45
CA GLU A 200 12.26 26.51 4.74
C GLU A 200 10.95 26.03 4.06
N SER A 201 10.07 26.99 3.81
CA SER A 201 8.83 26.74 3.04
C SER A 201 9.10 26.15 1.66
N GLN A 202 10.22 26.50 1.02
CA GLN A 202 10.62 25.95 -0.27
C GLN A 202 10.99 24.47 -0.15
N ILE A 203 11.75 24.08 0.86
CA ILE A 203 12.10 22.69 1.15
C ILE A 203 10.83 21.88 1.46
N ALA A 204 9.93 22.41 2.30
CA ALA A 204 8.65 21.78 2.61
C ALA A 204 7.79 21.55 1.34
N ARG A 205 7.83 22.49 0.38
CA ARG A 205 7.16 22.35 -0.94
C ARG A 205 7.77 21.21 -1.75
N VAL A 206 9.09 21.09 -1.80
CA VAL A 206 9.79 19.98 -2.48
C VAL A 206 9.42 18.65 -1.84
N MET A 207 9.54 18.55 -0.51
CA MET A 207 9.17 17.36 0.26
C MET A 207 7.72 16.93 -0.03
N ARG A 208 6.79 17.88 -0.12
CA ARG A 208 5.39 17.60 -0.40
C ARG A 208 5.16 16.91 -1.74
N VAL A 209 5.92 17.27 -2.78
CA VAL A 209 5.83 16.59 -4.09
C VAL A 209 6.25 15.13 -3.95
N TRP A 210 7.36 14.86 -3.28
CA TRP A 210 7.88 13.50 -3.12
C TRP A 210 6.97 12.63 -2.25
N VAL A 211 6.41 13.17 -1.16
CA VAL A 211 5.40 12.47 -0.34
C VAL A 211 4.16 12.13 -1.16
N LEU A 212 3.64 13.08 -1.94
CA LEU A 212 2.44 12.86 -2.76
C LEU A 212 2.63 11.71 -3.75
N VAL A 213 3.79 11.63 -4.41
CA VAL A 213 4.06 10.56 -5.38
C VAL A 213 4.24 9.22 -4.67
N SER A 214 4.96 9.18 -3.54
CA SER A 214 5.11 7.97 -2.73
C SER A 214 3.77 7.48 -2.19
N TRP A 215 2.97 8.38 -1.62
CA TRP A 215 1.67 8.06 -1.07
C TRP A 215 0.65 7.62 -2.15
N LEU A 216 0.73 8.20 -3.36
CA LEU A 216 -0.06 7.79 -4.52
C LEU A 216 0.22 6.31 -4.86
N PHE A 217 1.49 5.94 -5.04
CA PHE A 217 1.86 4.56 -5.36
C PHE A 217 1.50 3.60 -4.23
N LEU A 218 1.70 4.00 -2.98
CA LEU A 218 1.33 3.17 -1.83
C LEU A 218 -0.19 2.99 -1.74
N THR A 219 -0.98 4.03 -2.01
CA THR A 219 -2.45 3.95 -2.05
C THR A 219 -2.91 2.97 -3.14
N LEU A 220 -2.37 3.08 -4.36
CA LEU A 220 -2.69 2.16 -5.45
C LEU A 220 -2.24 0.72 -5.12
N GLY A 221 -1.06 0.57 -4.51
CA GLY A 221 -0.57 -0.72 -4.06
C GLY A 221 -1.49 -1.38 -3.03
N ILE A 222 -1.90 -0.64 -1.99
CA ILE A 222 -2.82 -1.15 -0.95
C ILE A 222 -4.18 -1.53 -1.57
N VAL A 223 -4.75 -0.65 -2.40
CA VAL A 223 -6.05 -0.90 -3.05
C VAL A 223 -6.00 -2.14 -3.93
N LEU A 224 -4.95 -2.27 -4.73
CA LEU A 224 -4.79 -3.42 -5.62
C LEU A 224 -4.54 -4.71 -4.84
N GLY A 225 -3.77 -4.65 -3.74
CA GLY A 225 -3.54 -5.81 -2.87
C GLY A 225 -4.80 -6.25 -2.14
N ALA A 226 -5.59 -5.31 -1.63
CA ALA A 226 -6.87 -5.61 -0.99
C ALA A 226 -7.89 -6.18 -2.00
N TRP A 227 -7.87 -5.71 -3.25
CA TRP A 227 -8.68 -6.29 -4.33
C TRP A 227 -8.19 -7.69 -4.71
N TRP A 228 -6.87 -7.91 -4.80
CA TRP A 228 -6.28 -9.23 -5.08
C TRP A 228 -6.63 -10.23 -3.97
N ALA A 229 -6.45 -9.89 -2.70
CA ALA A 229 -6.86 -10.73 -1.58
C ALA A 229 -8.37 -11.07 -1.60
N TYR A 230 -9.22 -10.14 -2.07
CA TYR A 230 -10.66 -10.32 -2.15
C TYR A 230 -11.05 -11.44 -3.11
N TYR A 231 -10.47 -11.51 -4.30
CA TYR A 231 -10.87 -12.54 -5.27
C TYR A 231 -10.00 -13.80 -5.23
N GLU A 232 -8.75 -13.71 -4.75
CA GLU A 232 -7.80 -14.83 -4.76
C GLU A 232 -7.97 -15.74 -3.55
N LEU A 233 -8.10 -15.18 -2.34
CA LEU A 233 -8.11 -15.98 -1.10
C LEU A 233 -9.42 -16.74 -0.88
N GLY A 234 -10.48 -16.42 -1.59
CA GLY A 234 -11.77 -17.08 -1.43
C GLY A 234 -12.46 -16.86 -0.07
N TRP A 235 -12.00 -15.89 0.73
CA TRP A 235 -12.56 -15.63 2.07
C TRP A 235 -13.72 -14.64 2.06
N GLY A 236 -14.00 -13.98 0.93
CA GLY A 236 -15.07 -12.99 0.78
C GLY A 236 -14.86 -11.69 1.52
N GLY A 237 -13.67 -11.47 2.10
CA GLY A 237 -13.24 -10.24 2.74
C GLY A 237 -12.28 -9.44 1.87
N TRP A 238 -12.05 -8.18 2.22
CA TRP A 238 -11.15 -7.27 1.51
C TRP A 238 -10.01 -6.73 2.37
N TRP A 239 -10.03 -6.96 3.70
CA TRP A 239 -8.99 -6.59 4.66
C TRP A 239 -9.09 -7.50 5.89
N PHE A 240 -8.01 -8.15 6.25
CA PHE A 240 -7.99 -9.19 7.28
C PHE A 240 -7.18 -8.81 8.52
N TRP A 241 -6.61 -7.60 8.54
CA TRP A 241 -5.67 -7.15 9.57
C TRP A 241 -4.46 -8.08 9.69
N ASP A 242 -4.07 -8.68 8.58
CA ASP A 242 -2.85 -9.49 8.49
C ASP A 242 -1.62 -8.61 8.78
N PRO A 243 -0.56 -9.15 9.43
CA PRO A 243 0.66 -8.39 9.73
C PRO A 243 1.28 -7.70 8.51
N VAL A 244 1.19 -8.29 7.31
CA VAL A 244 1.73 -7.69 6.07
C VAL A 244 0.83 -6.57 5.55
N GLU A 245 -0.49 -6.71 5.65
CA GLU A 245 -1.44 -5.63 5.38
C GLU A 245 -1.17 -4.44 6.31
N ASN A 246 -1.07 -4.72 7.61
CA ASN A 246 -0.75 -3.72 8.64
C ASN A 246 0.59 -3.04 8.41
N ALA A 247 1.60 -3.79 7.93
CA ALA A 247 2.90 -3.25 7.57
C ALA A 247 2.80 -2.18 6.47
N SER A 248 1.87 -2.32 5.52
CA SER A 248 1.63 -1.32 4.48
C SER A 248 0.80 -0.13 4.98
N LEU A 249 -0.13 -0.35 5.87
CA LEU A 249 -1.02 0.67 6.43
C LEU A 249 -0.27 1.68 7.30
N MET A 250 0.71 1.25 8.11
CA MET A 250 1.45 2.14 9.02
C MET A 250 2.18 3.29 8.29
N PRO A 251 3.04 3.05 7.28
CA PRO A 251 3.66 4.15 6.53
C PRO A 251 2.65 4.95 5.71
N TRP A 252 1.52 4.37 5.28
CA TRP A 252 0.45 5.08 4.60
C TRP A 252 -0.21 6.14 5.51
N LEU A 253 -0.53 5.78 6.76
CA LEU A 253 -1.07 6.69 7.77
C LEU A 253 -0.09 7.82 8.11
N LEU A 254 1.19 7.48 8.32
CA LEU A 254 2.25 8.46 8.60
C LEU A 254 2.52 9.36 7.39
N GLY A 255 2.47 8.83 6.17
CA GLY A 255 2.57 9.60 4.93
C GLY A 255 1.44 10.61 4.79
N LEU A 256 0.21 10.24 5.19
CA LEU A 256 -0.94 11.14 5.19
C LEU A 256 -0.77 12.27 6.24
N ALA A 257 -0.30 11.94 7.45
CA ALA A 257 0.01 12.92 8.49
C ALA A 257 1.13 13.88 8.04
N LEU A 258 2.18 13.33 7.43
CA LEU A 258 3.30 14.09 6.86
C LEU A 258 2.81 15.05 5.78
N LEU A 259 1.96 14.59 4.84
CA LEU A 259 1.41 15.41 3.77
C LEU A 259 0.69 16.65 4.31
N HIS A 260 -0.19 16.46 5.29
CA HIS A 260 -0.94 17.56 5.88
C HIS A 260 -0.05 18.49 6.72
N SER A 261 0.94 17.96 7.43
CA SER A 261 1.94 18.75 8.16
C SER A 261 2.79 19.61 7.23
N LEU A 262 3.21 19.04 6.07
CA LEU A 262 3.96 19.77 5.03
C LEU A 262 3.18 20.95 4.45
N ILE A 263 1.85 20.81 4.28
CA ILE A 263 0.99 21.93 3.83
C ILE A 263 1.02 23.07 4.86
N VAL A 264 1.02 22.76 6.14
CA VAL A 264 1.11 23.77 7.20
C VAL A 264 2.51 24.38 7.27
N SER A 265 3.56 23.55 7.20
CA SER A 265 4.95 24.03 7.17
C SER A 265 5.22 24.94 5.98
N GLU A 266 4.76 24.58 4.76
CA GLU A 266 4.92 25.40 3.56
C GLU A 266 4.19 26.74 3.65
N LYS A 267 2.96 26.77 4.19
CA LYS A 267 2.12 27.98 4.18
C LYS A 267 2.24 28.85 5.39
N ARG A 268 2.64 28.31 6.53
CA ARG A 268 2.61 28.96 7.84
C ARG A 268 3.97 28.97 8.56
N GLY A 269 4.95 28.18 8.09
CA GLY A 269 6.26 28.04 8.73
C GLY A 269 6.21 27.38 10.11
N ILE A 270 5.13 26.65 10.41
CA ILE A 270 4.93 25.92 11.67
C ILE A 270 4.79 24.44 11.39
N PHE A 271 4.80 23.58 12.42
CA PHE A 271 4.77 22.11 12.33
C PHE A 271 6.06 21.46 11.82
N ASN A 272 7.18 22.18 11.82
CA ASN A 272 8.46 21.63 11.35
C ASN A 272 8.88 20.38 12.12
N TYR A 273 8.60 20.30 13.44
CA TYR A 273 8.86 19.10 14.26
C TYR A 273 7.97 17.93 13.80
N TRP A 274 6.66 18.15 13.61
CA TRP A 274 5.75 17.12 13.12
C TRP A 274 6.15 16.63 11.73
N THR A 275 6.46 17.55 10.83
CA THR A 275 6.90 17.25 9.46
C THR A 275 8.16 16.38 9.47
N THR A 276 9.18 16.77 10.26
CA THR A 276 10.42 16.01 10.36
C THR A 276 10.17 14.64 10.99
N LEU A 277 9.46 14.57 12.12
CA LEU A 277 9.19 13.32 12.83
C LEU A 277 8.42 12.33 11.93
N PHE A 278 7.33 12.77 11.30
CA PHE A 278 6.55 11.89 10.41
C PHE A 278 7.34 11.46 9.18
N SER A 279 8.21 12.31 8.66
CA SER A 279 9.10 11.94 7.55
C SER A 279 10.07 10.83 7.93
N LEU A 280 10.68 10.92 9.12
CA LEU A 280 11.57 9.89 9.64
C LEU A 280 10.81 8.59 9.92
N LEU A 281 9.66 8.68 10.58
CA LEU A 281 8.86 7.51 10.94
C LEU A 281 8.24 6.83 9.72
N ALA A 282 7.76 7.56 8.70
CA ALA A 282 7.16 6.96 7.52
C ALA A 282 8.14 6.01 6.81
N PHE A 283 9.41 6.40 6.65
CA PHE A 283 10.41 5.51 6.09
C PHE A 283 10.86 4.42 7.09
N ALA A 284 11.00 4.73 8.37
CA ALA A 284 11.32 3.74 9.38
C ALA A 284 10.28 2.59 9.39
N PHE A 285 8.99 2.92 9.33
CA PHE A 285 7.92 1.92 9.25
C PHE A 285 7.88 1.17 7.90
N SER A 286 8.35 1.78 6.81
CA SER A 286 8.55 1.07 5.54
C SER A 286 9.65 0.00 5.67
N VAL A 287 10.78 0.33 6.32
CA VAL A 287 11.85 -0.64 6.60
C VAL A 287 11.39 -1.73 7.57
N LEU A 288 10.64 -1.34 8.63
CA LEU A 288 10.03 -2.30 9.56
C LEU A 288 9.06 -3.24 8.84
N GLY A 289 8.25 -2.72 7.92
CA GLY A 289 7.36 -3.53 7.07
C GLY A 289 8.15 -4.55 6.24
N THR A 290 9.29 -4.15 5.67
CA THR A 290 10.19 -5.06 4.95
C THR A 290 10.71 -6.18 5.87
N PHE A 291 11.05 -5.85 7.12
CA PHE A 291 11.40 -6.85 8.15
C PHE A 291 10.23 -7.82 8.41
N ILE A 292 9.02 -7.32 8.65
CA ILE A 292 7.83 -8.16 8.92
C ILE A 292 7.64 -9.19 7.80
N VAL A 293 7.65 -8.73 6.54
CA VAL A 293 7.38 -9.58 5.37
C VAL A 293 8.49 -10.63 5.16
N ARG A 294 9.74 -10.35 5.60
CA ARG A 294 10.93 -11.15 5.22
C ARG A 294 11.53 -11.97 6.36
N SER A 295 11.21 -11.64 7.61
CA SER A 295 11.76 -12.37 8.76
C SER A 295 11.05 -13.68 9.07
N GLY A 296 9.80 -13.85 8.61
CA GLY A 296 8.93 -14.94 9.06
C GLY A 296 8.63 -14.92 10.57
N ALA A 297 8.93 -13.79 11.24
CA ALA A 297 8.72 -13.66 12.69
C ALA A 297 7.23 -13.58 13.06
N LEU A 298 6.36 -13.26 12.10
CA LEU A 298 4.91 -13.20 12.29
C LEU A 298 4.22 -14.14 11.30
N THR A 299 3.20 -14.84 11.79
CA THR A 299 2.36 -15.70 10.95
C THR A 299 1.53 -14.82 10.01
N SER A 300 1.69 -15.00 8.70
CA SER A 300 0.97 -14.27 7.67
C SER A 300 0.76 -15.17 6.46
N VAL A 301 -0.37 -15.02 5.79
CA VAL A 301 -0.63 -15.66 4.48
C VAL A 301 0.29 -15.17 3.37
N HIS A 302 0.95 -14.02 3.58
CA HIS A 302 1.91 -13.42 2.66
C HIS A 302 3.38 -13.79 2.98
N ALA A 303 3.63 -14.61 4.02
CA ALA A 303 4.97 -15.01 4.42
C ALA A 303 5.39 -16.28 3.67
N PHE A 304 5.96 -16.13 2.47
CA PHE A 304 6.39 -17.25 1.60
C PHE A 304 7.78 -17.81 1.93
N ALA A 305 8.55 -17.17 2.84
CA ALA A 305 9.86 -17.64 3.27
C ALA A 305 10.16 -17.20 4.71
N VAL A 306 10.56 -18.15 5.53
CA VAL A 306 10.97 -17.91 6.93
C VAL A 306 12.49 -18.07 7.00
N ASP A 307 13.21 -16.98 7.28
CA ASP A 307 14.67 -17.00 7.48
C ASP A 307 15.08 -16.03 8.59
N SER A 308 15.46 -16.59 9.72
CA SER A 308 15.80 -15.81 10.92
C SER A 308 17.09 -14.98 10.75
N GLN A 309 18.06 -15.44 9.95
CA GLN A 309 19.30 -14.68 9.72
C GLN A 309 19.04 -13.42 8.89
N ARG A 310 18.26 -13.56 7.84
CA ARG A 310 17.80 -12.44 6.99
C ARG A 310 16.98 -11.44 7.80
N GLY A 311 16.09 -11.94 8.65
CA GLY A 311 15.29 -11.12 9.55
C GLY A 311 16.17 -10.30 10.49
N THR A 312 17.16 -10.91 11.13
CA THR A 312 18.09 -10.22 12.04
C THR A 312 18.88 -9.12 11.33
N ALA A 313 19.40 -9.37 10.13
CA ALA A 313 20.14 -8.36 9.36
C ALA A 313 19.27 -7.15 9.00
N LEU A 314 18.02 -7.36 8.57
CA LEU A 314 17.06 -6.28 8.31
C LEU A 314 16.70 -5.51 9.58
N LEU A 315 16.58 -6.18 10.73
CA LEU A 315 16.31 -5.54 12.01
C LEU A 315 17.48 -4.65 12.44
N VAL A 316 18.73 -5.07 12.19
CA VAL A 316 19.92 -4.23 12.43
C VAL A 316 19.90 -2.98 11.56
N ILE A 317 19.60 -3.11 10.27
CA ILE A 317 19.47 -1.95 9.36
C ILE A 317 18.36 -1.01 9.86
N PHE A 318 17.18 -1.56 10.20
CA PHE A 318 16.07 -0.79 10.76
C PHE A 318 16.49 -0.03 12.01
N PHE A 319 17.13 -0.71 12.96
CA PHE A 319 17.57 -0.11 14.23
C PHE A 319 18.57 1.02 14.00
N LEU A 320 19.62 0.79 13.19
CA LEU A 320 20.64 1.80 12.91
C LEU A 320 20.05 3.04 12.23
N LEU A 321 19.22 2.87 11.22
CA LEU A 321 18.57 3.97 10.52
C LEU A 321 17.60 4.72 11.44
N THR A 322 16.76 4.01 12.19
CA THR A 322 15.71 4.62 13.01
C THR A 322 16.29 5.32 14.23
N VAL A 323 17.16 4.64 15.00
CA VAL A 323 17.78 5.21 16.20
C VAL A 323 18.73 6.34 15.83
N GLY A 324 19.52 6.19 14.76
CA GLY A 324 20.38 7.25 14.26
C GLY A 324 19.58 8.50 13.86
N ALA A 325 18.49 8.33 13.14
CA ALA A 325 17.64 9.43 12.70
C ALA A 325 16.89 10.11 13.87
N LEU A 326 16.29 9.33 14.77
CA LEU A 326 15.59 9.86 15.95
C LEU A 326 16.57 10.48 16.95
N GLY A 327 17.77 9.91 17.11
CA GLY A 327 18.85 10.51 17.88
C GLY A 327 19.24 11.88 17.30
N LEU A 328 19.49 11.95 15.99
CA LEU A 328 19.77 13.24 15.33
C LEU A 328 18.61 14.23 15.51
N PHE A 329 17.37 13.77 15.39
CA PHE A 329 16.19 14.59 15.65
C PHE A 329 16.19 15.12 17.08
N ALA A 330 16.42 14.28 18.09
CA ALA A 330 16.45 14.68 19.49
C ALA A 330 17.53 15.75 19.79
N PHE A 331 18.71 15.62 19.17
CA PHE A 331 19.83 16.53 19.41
C PHE A 331 19.80 17.81 18.55
N LYS A 332 19.22 17.75 17.34
CA LYS A 332 19.29 18.83 16.35
C LYS A 332 17.95 19.50 16.04
N ALA A 333 16.86 19.03 16.61
CA ALA A 333 15.53 19.57 16.31
C ALA A 333 15.28 20.99 16.85
N ASN A 334 16.32 21.72 17.26
CA ASN A 334 16.19 23.12 17.63
C ASN A 334 15.98 24.02 16.38
N MET A 335 15.01 23.60 15.55
CA MET A 335 14.60 24.35 14.37
C MET A 335 13.85 25.59 14.81
N GLN A 336 14.22 26.75 14.25
CA GLN A 336 13.52 27.99 14.51
C GLN A 336 12.04 27.83 14.17
N GLN A 337 11.19 27.78 15.17
CA GLN A 337 9.74 27.84 15.02
C GLN A 337 9.25 29.17 15.57
N GLN A 338 8.44 29.87 14.78
CA GLN A 338 7.69 30.99 15.32
C GLN A 338 6.65 30.46 16.33
N ALA A 339 6.69 30.97 17.55
CA ALA A 339 5.67 30.68 18.55
C ALA A 339 4.32 31.28 18.10
N VAL A 340 3.49 30.48 17.48
CA VAL A 340 2.17 30.88 17.02
C VAL A 340 1.11 30.30 17.95
N LYS A 341 0.29 31.16 18.54
CA LYS A 341 -0.90 30.72 19.28
C LYS A 341 -1.92 30.16 18.29
N LEU A 342 -2.16 28.85 18.35
CA LEU A 342 -3.19 28.20 17.54
C LEU A 342 -4.58 28.57 18.05
N LYS A 343 -5.48 28.99 17.16
CA LYS A 343 -6.89 29.15 17.47
C LYS A 343 -7.59 27.82 17.34
N LEU A 344 -8.41 27.43 18.31
CA LEU A 344 -9.08 26.14 18.37
C LEU A 344 -9.85 25.82 17.07
N LEU A 345 -10.58 26.80 16.53
CA LEU A 345 -11.28 26.69 15.25
C LEU A 345 -10.43 27.30 14.11
N SER A 346 -9.35 26.63 13.74
CA SER A 346 -8.49 26.97 12.60
C SER A 346 -8.09 25.71 11.84
N LYS A 347 -7.67 25.85 10.58
CA LYS A 347 -7.18 24.71 9.80
C LYS A 347 -5.98 24.03 10.46
N GLU A 348 -5.08 24.82 11.05
CA GLU A 348 -3.91 24.34 11.75
C GLU A 348 -4.29 23.40 12.90
N SER A 349 -5.28 23.79 13.70
CA SER A 349 -5.72 22.98 14.85
C SER A 349 -6.38 21.68 14.41
N VAL A 350 -7.16 21.70 13.30
CA VAL A 350 -7.75 20.47 12.75
C VAL A 350 -6.68 19.57 12.17
N VAL A 351 -5.64 20.10 11.50
CA VAL A 351 -4.51 19.29 11.03
C VAL A 351 -3.72 18.70 12.20
N LEU A 352 -3.52 19.47 13.29
CA LEU A 352 -2.90 18.94 14.51
C LEU A 352 -3.73 17.78 15.09
N PHE A 353 -5.04 17.97 15.19
CA PHE A 353 -5.95 16.92 15.65
C PHE A 353 -5.90 15.67 14.74
N LEU A 354 -5.90 15.86 13.43
CA LEU A 354 -5.73 14.78 12.46
C LEU A 354 -4.38 14.04 12.65
N ASN A 355 -3.28 14.77 12.86
CA ASN A 355 -1.98 14.19 13.13
C ASN A 355 -1.99 13.29 14.38
N VAL A 356 -2.68 13.72 15.43
CA VAL A 356 -2.84 12.92 16.66
C VAL A 356 -3.65 11.66 16.38
N LEU A 357 -4.80 11.76 15.66
CA LEU A 357 -5.62 10.60 15.31
C LEU A 357 -4.85 9.58 14.45
N LEU A 358 -4.12 10.04 13.44
CA LEU A 358 -3.31 9.18 12.57
C LEU A 358 -2.13 8.54 13.33
N SER A 359 -1.55 9.28 14.30
CA SER A 359 -0.52 8.71 15.19
C SER A 359 -1.09 7.62 16.08
N ILE A 360 -2.27 7.84 16.68
CA ILE A 360 -2.96 6.82 17.49
C ILE A 360 -3.27 5.59 16.62
N ALA A 361 -3.79 5.78 15.41
CA ALA A 361 -4.06 4.68 14.48
C ALA A 361 -2.78 3.89 14.16
N THR A 362 -1.67 4.59 13.86
CA THR A 362 -0.38 3.93 13.58
C THR A 362 0.16 3.17 14.78
N VAL A 363 0.17 3.77 15.97
CA VAL A 363 0.66 3.12 17.20
C VAL A 363 -0.22 1.93 17.56
N SER A 364 -1.54 2.05 17.43
CA SER A 364 -2.47 0.93 17.69
C SER A 364 -2.26 -0.22 16.71
N THR A 365 -2.03 0.10 15.42
CA THR A 365 -1.71 -0.92 14.41
C THR A 365 -0.38 -1.60 14.74
N PHE A 366 0.65 -0.84 15.10
CA PHE A 366 1.94 -1.36 15.50
C PHE A 366 1.82 -2.29 16.71
N LEU A 367 1.18 -1.82 17.79
CA LEU A 367 1.00 -2.61 19.00
C LEU A 367 0.22 -3.90 18.73
N GLY A 368 -0.92 -3.82 18.03
CA GLY A 368 -1.72 -5.01 17.70
C GLY A 368 -0.97 -6.02 16.84
N THR A 369 -0.12 -5.55 15.93
CA THR A 369 0.66 -6.41 15.03
C THR A 369 1.82 -7.09 15.75
N PHE A 370 2.53 -6.37 16.64
CA PHE A 370 3.72 -6.90 17.32
C PHE A 370 3.43 -7.53 18.68
N TYR A 371 2.26 -7.29 19.26
CA TYR A 371 1.90 -7.81 20.57
C TYR A 371 1.98 -9.34 20.67
N PRO A 372 1.51 -10.13 19.68
CA PRO A 372 1.66 -11.59 19.69
C PRO A 372 3.12 -12.04 19.76
N MET A 373 4.00 -11.39 18.97
CA MET A 373 5.43 -11.70 18.95
C MET A 373 6.10 -11.38 20.29
N LEU A 374 5.78 -10.22 20.86
CA LEU A 374 6.30 -9.82 22.17
C LEU A 374 5.85 -10.77 23.27
N PHE A 375 4.57 -11.16 23.26
CA PHE A 375 3.96 -12.08 24.23
C PHE A 375 4.65 -13.45 24.20
N GLN A 376 4.93 -13.96 22.99
CA GLN A 376 5.66 -15.20 22.79
C GLN A 376 7.13 -15.09 23.23
N ALA A 377 7.80 -13.98 22.88
CA ALA A 377 9.21 -13.74 23.27
C ALA A 377 9.40 -13.66 24.79
N MET A 378 8.38 -13.19 25.53
CA MET A 378 8.37 -13.15 26.99
C MET A 378 7.98 -14.48 27.64
N ASN A 379 7.75 -15.54 26.85
CA ASN A 379 7.27 -16.86 27.31
C ASN A 379 5.93 -16.80 28.08
N TRP A 380 5.05 -15.84 27.76
CA TRP A 380 3.71 -15.70 28.36
C TRP A 380 2.65 -16.58 27.70
N GLY A 381 3.02 -17.31 26.63
CA GLY A 381 2.16 -18.17 25.84
C GLY A 381 1.97 -17.64 24.41
N SER A 382 0.92 -18.10 23.74
CA SER A 382 0.53 -17.63 22.41
C SER A 382 -0.79 -16.87 22.48
N ILE A 383 -0.86 -15.73 21.81
CA ILE A 383 -2.06 -14.91 21.69
C ILE A 383 -2.26 -14.50 20.22
N SER A 384 -3.51 -14.38 19.80
CA SER A 384 -3.87 -13.85 18.47
C SER A 384 -4.58 -12.53 18.62
N VAL A 385 -4.15 -11.54 17.82
CA VAL A 385 -4.78 -10.22 17.74
C VAL A 385 -5.38 -10.08 16.34
N GLY A 386 -6.69 -9.98 16.26
CA GLY A 386 -7.42 -9.97 14.99
C GLY A 386 -8.39 -8.79 14.85
N ALA A 387 -9.32 -8.92 13.90
CA ALA A 387 -10.29 -7.89 13.54
C ALA A 387 -11.06 -7.26 14.73
N PRO A 388 -11.46 -7.98 15.80
CA PRO A 388 -12.16 -7.35 16.92
C PRO A 388 -11.34 -6.25 17.60
N TYR A 389 -10.03 -6.46 17.81
CA TYR A 389 -9.15 -5.44 18.38
C TYR A 389 -9.05 -4.22 17.47
N PHE A 390 -8.68 -4.43 16.21
CA PHE A 390 -8.46 -3.33 15.28
C PHE A 390 -9.75 -2.55 15.00
N ASN A 391 -10.86 -3.26 14.77
CA ASN A 391 -12.15 -2.61 14.50
C ASN A 391 -12.64 -1.77 15.68
N SER A 392 -12.45 -2.21 16.94
CA SER A 392 -12.84 -1.45 18.12
C SER A 392 -12.14 -0.09 18.22
N ILE A 393 -10.92 0.02 17.68
CA ILE A 393 -10.11 1.25 17.66
C ILE A 393 -10.39 2.06 16.39
N PHE A 394 -10.39 1.41 15.22
CA PHE A 394 -10.48 2.11 13.95
C PHE A 394 -11.87 2.70 13.67
N LEU A 395 -12.96 2.05 14.09
CA LEU A 395 -14.31 2.59 13.85
C LEU A 395 -14.51 3.96 14.50
N PRO A 396 -14.19 4.20 15.79
CA PRO A 396 -14.28 5.54 16.36
C PRO A 396 -13.27 6.52 15.77
N LEU A 397 -12.05 6.07 15.44
CA LEU A 397 -11.05 6.94 14.82
C LEU A 397 -11.50 7.43 13.44
N ILE A 398 -12.03 6.55 12.58
CA ILE A 398 -12.57 6.92 11.27
C ILE A 398 -13.72 7.92 11.42
N ALA A 399 -14.63 7.70 12.37
CA ALA A 399 -15.71 8.64 12.64
C ALA A 399 -15.19 10.05 12.99
N LEU A 400 -14.19 10.14 13.88
CA LEU A 400 -13.56 11.40 14.25
C LEU A 400 -12.82 12.05 13.06
N VAL A 401 -12.14 11.27 12.23
CA VAL A 401 -11.47 11.75 11.01
C VAL A 401 -12.48 12.33 10.02
N LEU A 402 -13.60 11.64 9.75
CA LEU A 402 -14.65 12.12 8.84
C LEU A 402 -15.26 13.45 9.34
N ILE A 403 -15.54 13.56 10.64
CA ILE A 403 -16.02 14.80 11.27
C ILE A 403 -14.98 15.92 11.12
N ALA A 404 -13.71 15.64 11.44
CA ALA A 404 -12.63 16.61 11.32
C ALA A 404 -12.45 17.09 9.86
N MET A 405 -12.59 16.19 8.88
CA MET A 405 -12.53 16.53 7.46
C MET A 405 -13.66 17.51 7.08
N VAL A 406 -14.90 17.24 7.47
CA VAL A 406 -16.02 18.15 7.19
C VAL A 406 -15.82 19.52 7.84
N ILE A 407 -15.38 19.55 9.11
CA ILE A 407 -15.07 20.80 9.82
C ILE A 407 -13.97 21.57 9.09
N SER A 408 -12.90 20.90 8.67
CA SER A 408 -11.74 21.51 8.01
C SER A 408 -12.11 22.27 6.74
N LEU A 409 -13.09 21.76 6.00
CA LEU A 409 -13.60 22.42 4.78
C LEU A 409 -14.17 23.82 5.07
N GLY A 410 -14.69 24.12 6.27
CA GLY A 410 -15.24 25.40 6.71
C GLY A 410 -14.25 26.38 7.28
N LEU A 411 -13.03 25.94 7.52
CA LEU A 411 -12.03 26.74 8.21
C LEU A 411 -11.06 27.42 7.24
N HIS A 412 -10.54 28.55 7.67
CA HIS A 412 -9.46 29.28 7.01
C HIS A 412 -8.21 29.20 7.89
N TRP A 413 -7.06 29.56 7.33
CA TRP A 413 -5.84 29.72 8.11
C TRP A 413 -6.04 30.82 9.17
N ALA A 414 -5.76 30.48 10.41
CA ALA A 414 -5.90 31.36 11.58
C ALA A 414 -7.33 31.90 11.87
N LYS A 415 -8.34 31.53 11.10
CA LYS A 415 -9.72 32.01 11.27
C LYS A 415 -10.75 30.92 11.07
N ALA A 416 -11.89 31.03 11.79
CA ALA A 416 -13.11 30.28 11.53
C ALA A 416 -14.15 31.17 10.85
N ASP A 417 -14.86 30.63 9.87
CA ASP A 417 -16.10 31.23 9.36
C ASP A 417 -17.30 30.44 9.90
N LYS A 418 -17.93 30.98 10.94
CA LYS A 418 -19.07 30.35 11.59
C LYS A 418 -20.27 30.14 10.64
N ARG A 419 -20.46 31.03 9.64
CA ARG A 419 -21.56 30.90 8.67
C ARG A 419 -21.35 29.71 7.74
N ILE A 420 -20.10 29.53 7.28
CA ILE A 420 -19.75 28.40 6.44
C ILE A 420 -19.87 27.09 7.23
N LEU A 421 -19.48 27.07 8.48
CA LEU A 421 -19.61 25.89 9.35
C LEU A 421 -21.08 25.53 9.53
N LEU A 422 -21.96 26.50 9.84
CA LEU A 422 -23.40 26.28 9.99
C LEU A 422 -24.05 25.72 8.72
N LYS A 423 -23.74 26.27 7.54
CA LYS A 423 -24.25 25.75 6.26
C LYS A 423 -23.86 24.30 6.00
N ARG A 424 -22.70 23.87 6.48
CA ARG A 424 -22.25 22.47 6.33
C ARG A 424 -22.88 21.55 7.33
N THR A 425 -23.10 22.02 8.56
CA THR A 425 -23.87 21.25 9.55
C THR A 425 -25.29 21.01 9.04
N ALA A 426 -25.89 21.93 8.30
CA ALA A 426 -27.19 21.73 7.66
C ALA A 426 -27.21 20.57 6.65
N LEU A 427 -26.07 20.24 6.00
CA LEU A 427 -25.98 19.08 5.12
C LEU A 427 -26.04 17.73 5.87
N LEU A 428 -25.94 17.75 7.19
CA LEU A 428 -26.12 16.53 8.00
C LEU A 428 -27.54 15.98 7.86
N LEU A 429 -28.56 16.85 7.78
CA LEU A 429 -29.95 16.41 7.64
C LEU A 429 -30.21 15.57 6.38
N PRO A 430 -29.87 16.05 5.16
CA PRO A 430 -30.01 15.21 3.98
C PRO A 430 -29.11 13.97 4.03
N SER A 431 -27.96 14.02 4.72
CA SER A 431 -27.09 12.85 4.87
C SER A 431 -27.70 11.76 5.73
N LEU A 432 -28.37 12.13 6.82
CA LEU A 432 -29.14 11.22 7.67
C LEU A 432 -30.26 10.53 6.87
N LEU A 433 -31.01 11.30 6.09
CA LEU A 433 -32.08 10.75 5.25
C LEU A 433 -31.53 9.80 4.17
N LEU A 434 -30.48 10.20 3.44
CA LEU A 434 -29.90 9.37 2.40
C LEU A 434 -29.30 8.07 2.96
N ALA A 435 -28.63 8.12 4.11
CA ALA A 435 -28.09 6.94 4.77
C ALA A 435 -29.22 5.98 5.21
N TYR A 436 -30.31 6.53 5.77
CA TYR A 436 -31.48 5.73 6.14
C TYR A 436 -32.10 5.05 4.92
N LEU A 437 -32.34 5.80 3.84
CA LEU A 437 -32.93 5.28 2.61
C LEU A 437 -32.05 4.19 1.97
N ALA A 438 -30.72 4.39 1.96
CA ALA A 438 -29.79 3.39 1.42
C ALA A 438 -29.82 2.08 2.20
N ILE A 439 -29.81 2.14 3.54
CA ILE A 439 -29.89 0.95 4.40
C ILE A 439 -31.26 0.27 4.25
N HIS A 440 -32.32 1.06 4.28
CA HIS A 440 -33.68 0.53 4.15
C HIS A 440 -33.88 -0.19 2.81
N HIS A 441 -33.38 0.37 1.71
CA HIS A 441 -33.43 -0.25 0.39
C HIS A 441 -32.75 -1.64 0.35
N VAL A 442 -31.54 -1.74 0.94
CA VAL A 442 -30.83 -3.03 1.00
C VAL A 442 -31.57 -4.04 1.88
N MET A 443 -32.12 -3.61 3.02
CA MET A 443 -32.88 -4.48 3.93
C MET A 443 -34.22 -4.97 3.32
N GLN A 444 -34.83 -4.20 2.41
CA GLN A 444 -36.03 -4.68 1.69
C GLN A 444 -35.74 -5.87 0.76
N ASN A 445 -34.51 -5.95 0.24
CA ASN A 445 -34.10 -7.03 -0.65
C ASN A 445 -33.61 -8.29 0.09
N ASP A 446 -33.39 -8.19 1.42
CA ASP A 446 -32.96 -9.31 2.25
C ASP A 446 -33.55 -9.18 3.67
N SER A 447 -34.57 -9.98 3.96
CA SER A 447 -35.28 -9.96 5.24
C SER A 447 -34.46 -10.48 6.43
N ALA A 448 -33.32 -11.16 6.19
CA ALA A 448 -32.42 -11.61 7.22
C ALA A 448 -31.53 -10.49 7.78
N LEU A 449 -31.39 -9.37 7.05
CA LEU A 449 -30.58 -8.24 7.46
C LEU A 449 -31.27 -7.42 8.56
N GLN A 450 -30.49 -6.96 9.50
CA GLN A 450 -30.95 -6.11 10.59
C GLN A 450 -30.35 -4.71 10.50
N PHE A 451 -31.09 -3.71 10.95
CA PHE A 451 -30.60 -2.35 11.04
C PHE A 451 -29.43 -2.24 12.03
N LYS A 452 -28.29 -1.71 11.56
CA LYS A 452 -27.06 -1.53 12.35
C LYS A 452 -26.78 -0.05 12.57
N TRP A 453 -26.91 0.42 13.80
CA TRP A 453 -26.68 1.83 14.18
C TRP A 453 -25.27 2.31 13.85
N THR A 454 -24.25 1.48 14.03
CA THR A 454 -22.86 1.81 13.68
C THR A 454 -22.72 2.07 12.18
N ALA A 455 -23.31 1.20 11.34
CA ALA A 455 -23.29 1.37 9.89
C ALA A 455 -24.04 2.64 9.47
N TYR A 456 -25.22 2.90 10.04
CA TYR A 456 -25.99 4.11 9.80
C TYR A 456 -25.21 5.38 10.14
N PHE A 457 -24.54 5.39 11.29
CA PHE A 457 -23.72 6.52 11.74
C PHE A 457 -22.55 6.78 10.80
N LEU A 458 -21.75 5.75 10.49
CA LEU A 458 -20.59 5.88 9.60
C LEU A 458 -20.99 6.24 8.17
N LEU A 459 -22.05 5.64 7.65
CA LEU A 459 -22.59 5.97 6.33
C LEU A 459 -23.07 7.42 6.26
N THR A 460 -23.75 7.88 7.31
CA THR A 460 -24.16 9.30 7.43
C THR A 460 -22.96 10.23 7.36
N LEU A 461 -21.88 9.94 8.12
CA LEU A 461 -20.67 10.76 8.12
C LEU A 461 -19.97 10.76 6.74
N ALA A 462 -19.92 9.61 6.07
CA ALA A 462 -19.34 9.49 4.74
C ALA A 462 -20.14 10.29 3.69
N ILE A 463 -21.47 10.19 3.70
CA ILE A 463 -22.35 10.98 2.82
C ILE A 463 -22.22 12.47 3.14
N TRP A 464 -22.16 12.82 4.43
CA TRP A 464 -21.97 14.21 4.85
C TRP A 464 -20.64 14.79 4.32
N LEU A 465 -19.54 14.04 4.41
CA LEU A 465 -18.26 14.45 3.84
C LEU A 465 -18.36 14.63 2.32
N LEU A 466 -19.00 13.69 1.61
CA LEU A 466 -19.17 13.76 0.16
C LEU A 466 -19.94 15.02 -0.25
N LEU A 467 -21.11 15.24 0.35
CA LEU A 467 -21.94 16.41 0.06
C LEU A 467 -21.21 17.73 0.40
N ALA A 468 -20.54 17.80 1.56
CA ALA A 468 -19.77 18.97 1.96
C ALA A 468 -18.61 19.27 1.01
N THR A 469 -17.91 18.23 0.53
CA THR A 469 -16.79 18.35 -0.42
C THR A 469 -17.26 18.86 -1.78
N LEU A 470 -18.35 18.29 -2.30
CA LEU A 470 -18.93 18.70 -3.58
C LEU A 470 -19.49 20.12 -3.49
N TRP A 471 -20.24 20.45 -2.43
CA TRP A 471 -20.78 21.80 -2.20
C TRP A 471 -19.70 22.87 -2.12
N GLN A 472 -18.55 22.58 -1.50
CA GLN A 472 -17.45 23.52 -1.36
C GLN A 472 -16.85 23.91 -2.72
N ASN A 473 -16.86 23.00 -3.70
CA ASN A 473 -16.03 23.08 -4.88
C ASN A 473 -16.81 23.14 -6.20
N TRP A 474 -18.13 22.96 -6.17
CA TRP A 474 -18.95 22.80 -7.37
C TRP A 474 -18.87 23.97 -8.38
N ARG A 475 -18.55 25.19 -7.89
CA ARG A 475 -18.37 26.39 -8.73
C ARG A 475 -16.91 26.78 -8.94
N LYS A 476 -15.98 25.99 -8.40
CA LYS A 476 -14.55 26.32 -8.46
C LYS A 476 -13.87 25.42 -9.47
N LEU A 477 -13.40 26.01 -10.56
CA LEU A 477 -12.60 25.31 -11.56
C LEU A 477 -11.12 25.49 -11.25
N GLY A 478 -10.36 24.40 -11.40
CA GLY A 478 -8.92 24.42 -11.25
C GLY A 478 -8.36 23.15 -10.62
N LEU A 479 -7.15 22.81 -11.02
CA LEU A 479 -6.51 21.54 -10.66
C LEU A 479 -6.37 21.33 -9.14
N SER A 480 -6.14 22.42 -8.37
CA SER A 480 -6.06 22.35 -6.90
C SER A 480 -7.39 22.02 -6.23
N HIS A 481 -8.51 22.39 -6.87
CA HIS A 481 -9.85 22.05 -6.36
C HIS A 481 -10.19 20.61 -6.71
N TYR A 482 -9.85 20.15 -7.93
CA TYR A 482 -10.00 18.74 -8.31
C TYR A 482 -9.17 17.82 -7.43
N ALA A 483 -7.94 18.21 -7.05
CA ALA A 483 -7.12 17.47 -6.11
C ALA A 483 -7.86 17.20 -4.78
N MET A 484 -8.50 18.22 -4.22
CA MET A 484 -9.26 18.10 -2.96
C MET A 484 -10.58 17.33 -3.17
N ILE A 485 -11.30 17.57 -4.27
CA ILE A 485 -12.54 16.85 -4.58
C ILE A 485 -12.24 15.35 -4.66
N PHE A 486 -11.29 14.95 -5.49
CA PHE A 486 -10.98 13.54 -5.67
C PHE A 486 -10.50 12.89 -4.38
N ALA A 487 -9.54 13.50 -3.66
CA ALA A 487 -9.00 12.91 -2.45
C ALA A 487 -10.09 12.73 -1.36
N HIS A 488 -10.87 13.77 -1.05
CA HIS A 488 -11.85 13.72 0.04
C HIS A 488 -13.13 12.96 -0.35
N SER A 489 -13.59 13.07 -1.60
CA SER A 489 -14.69 12.23 -2.10
C SER A 489 -14.27 10.77 -2.17
N GLY A 490 -12.99 10.49 -2.50
CA GLY A 490 -12.43 9.15 -2.47
C GLY A 490 -12.53 8.49 -1.10
N VAL A 491 -12.17 9.22 -0.02
CA VAL A 491 -12.33 8.74 1.36
C VAL A 491 -13.81 8.46 1.68
N ALA A 492 -14.72 9.36 1.31
CA ALA A 492 -16.14 9.19 1.56
C ALA A 492 -16.70 7.95 0.84
N ILE A 493 -16.40 7.80 -0.45
CA ILE A 493 -16.87 6.69 -1.29
C ILE A 493 -16.27 5.35 -0.83
N ALA A 494 -14.98 5.32 -0.50
CA ALA A 494 -14.35 4.12 0.07
C ALA A 494 -15.00 3.70 1.39
N THR A 495 -15.29 4.67 2.28
CA THR A 495 -15.99 4.40 3.54
C THR A 495 -17.41 3.86 3.31
N MET A 496 -18.14 4.42 2.32
CA MET A 496 -19.46 3.90 1.95
C MET A 496 -19.39 2.44 1.49
N GLY A 497 -18.44 2.12 0.60
CA GLY A 497 -18.20 0.76 0.14
C GLY A 497 -17.84 -0.21 1.27
N ALA A 498 -16.90 0.20 2.13
CA ALA A 498 -16.47 -0.59 3.29
C ALA A 498 -17.62 -0.87 4.26
N VAL A 499 -18.41 0.15 4.61
CA VAL A 499 -19.56 0.01 5.53
C VAL A 499 -20.63 -0.89 4.93
N MET A 500 -21.04 -0.66 3.68
CA MET A 500 -22.12 -1.42 3.07
C MET A 500 -21.71 -2.89 2.86
N SER A 501 -20.53 -3.15 2.36
CA SER A 501 -20.02 -4.51 2.15
C SER A 501 -19.83 -5.28 3.47
N SER A 502 -19.36 -4.61 4.54
CA SER A 502 -19.06 -5.29 5.80
C SER A 502 -20.28 -5.54 6.69
N TYR A 503 -21.29 -4.66 6.63
CA TYR A 503 -22.47 -4.76 7.51
C TYR A 503 -23.72 -5.35 6.83
N PHE A 504 -23.80 -5.29 5.51
CA PHE A 504 -24.98 -5.70 4.73
C PHE A 504 -24.62 -6.72 3.62
N GLY A 505 -23.44 -7.31 3.67
CA GLY A 505 -23.12 -8.48 2.86
C GLY A 505 -23.89 -9.71 3.34
N SER A 506 -24.40 -10.51 2.40
CA SER A 506 -25.07 -11.77 2.67
C SER A 506 -24.16 -12.93 2.24
N GLU A 507 -24.15 -14.02 3.02
CA GLU A 507 -23.43 -15.24 2.69
C GLU A 507 -24.15 -16.48 3.16
N ILE A 508 -24.00 -17.59 2.40
CA ILE A 508 -24.52 -18.90 2.76
C ILE A 508 -23.55 -20.00 2.30
N GLY A 509 -23.30 -20.96 3.20
CA GLY A 509 -22.59 -22.20 2.86
C GLY A 509 -23.61 -23.30 2.53
N VAL A 510 -23.47 -23.93 1.35
CA VAL A 510 -24.41 -24.92 0.85
C VAL A 510 -23.69 -26.09 0.19
N ARG A 511 -24.38 -27.22 0.11
CA ARG A 511 -24.00 -28.40 -0.68
C ARG A 511 -24.92 -28.46 -1.89
N LEU A 512 -24.37 -28.47 -3.08
CA LEU A 512 -25.15 -28.52 -4.30
C LEU A 512 -24.61 -29.58 -5.25
N SER A 513 -25.54 -30.28 -5.88
CA SER A 513 -25.32 -31.14 -7.06
C SER A 513 -25.76 -30.41 -8.32
N PRO A 514 -25.27 -30.81 -9.52
CA PRO A 514 -25.77 -30.26 -10.78
C PRO A 514 -27.31 -30.27 -10.86
N GLN A 515 -27.89 -29.24 -11.45
CA GLN A 515 -29.32 -28.96 -11.58
C GLN A 515 -30.02 -28.53 -10.27
N GLN A 516 -29.31 -28.29 -9.20
CA GLN A 516 -29.88 -27.73 -7.98
C GLN A 516 -29.73 -26.21 -7.94
N SER A 517 -30.60 -25.56 -7.17
CA SER A 517 -30.63 -24.11 -7.03
C SER A 517 -30.63 -23.72 -5.56
N GLN A 518 -30.03 -22.56 -5.28
CA GLN A 518 -30.03 -21.93 -3.96
C GLN A 518 -30.37 -20.46 -4.07
N GLN A 519 -31.30 -20.01 -3.24
CA GLN A 519 -31.64 -18.60 -3.09
C GLN A 519 -30.72 -17.92 -2.06
N LEU A 520 -30.19 -16.74 -2.41
CA LEU A 520 -29.50 -15.84 -1.51
C LEU A 520 -29.94 -14.40 -1.79
N SER A 521 -30.63 -13.77 -0.82
CA SER A 521 -31.17 -12.44 -1.02
C SER A 521 -32.09 -12.38 -2.27
N ALA A 522 -31.93 -11.42 -3.15
CA ALA A 522 -32.68 -11.31 -4.40
C ALA A 522 -32.21 -12.26 -5.54
N PHE A 523 -31.12 -13.01 -5.31
CA PHE A 523 -30.46 -13.82 -6.34
C PHE A 523 -30.73 -15.31 -6.17
N ASN A 524 -31.06 -15.97 -7.29
CA ASN A 524 -31.19 -17.42 -7.36
C ASN A 524 -30.01 -18.00 -8.14
N PHE A 525 -29.18 -18.79 -7.47
CA PHE A 525 -28.01 -19.46 -8.02
C PHE A 525 -28.41 -20.87 -8.46
N HIS A 526 -28.35 -21.14 -9.74
CA HIS A 526 -28.62 -22.44 -10.31
C HIS A 526 -27.32 -23.09 -10.77
N TYR A 527 -26.95 -24.23 -10.17
CA TYR A 527 -25.78 -25.02 -10.55
C TYR A 527 -26.13 -25.86 -11.77
N GLU A 528 -25.64 -25.45 -12.96
CA GLU A 528 -26.01 -26.10 -14.23
C GLU A 528 -25.24 -27.39 -14.48
N ARG A 529 -23.92 -27.30 -14.45
CA ARG A 529 -23.04 -28.40 -14.82
C ARG A 529 -21.68 -28.34 -14.15
N PHE A 530 -21.03 -29.51 -14.18
CA PHE A 530 -19.65 -29.71 -13.80
C PHE A 530 -18.81 -30.09 -15.00
N SER A 531 -17.59 -29.60 -15.15
CA SER A 531 -16.62 -29.97 -16.19
C SER A 531 -15.21 -30.03 -15.61
N ASN A 532 -14.33 -30.81 -16.26
CA ASN A 532 -12.89 -30.79 -16.01
C ASN A 532 -12.22 -30.08 -17.18
N GLU A 533 -11.28 -29.21 -16.87
CA GLU A 533 -10.53 -28.41 -17.84
C GLU A 533 -9.03 -28.59 -17.61
N ILE A 534 -8.23 -28.49 -18.68
CA ILE A 534 -6.77 -28.58 -18.61
C ILE A 534 -6.21 -27.20 -18.92
N GLY A 535 -5.54 -26.61 -17.91
CA GLY A 535 -4.80 -25.37 -18.02
C GLY A 535 -3.34 -25.59 -18.44
N PRO A 536 -2.52 -24.52 -18.50
CA PRO A 536 -1.13 -24.60 -18.92
C PRO A 536 -0.26 -25.48 -18.02
N ASN A 537 -0.45 -25.38 -16.70
CA ASN A 537 0.32 -26.09 -15.66
C ASN A 537 -0.58 -26.58 -14.50
N PHE A 538 -1.89 -26.70 -14.74
CA PHE A 538 -2.88 -27.19 -13.78
C PHE A 538 -4.01 -27.95 -14.47
N THR A 539 -4.75 -28.74 -13.71
CA THR A 539 -6.06 -29.26 -14.06
C THR A 539 -7.12 -28.57 -13.20
N ALA A 540 -8.27 -28.23 -13.77
CA ALA A 540 -9.33 -27.53 -13.07
C ALA A 540 -10.63 -28.33 -13.07
N GLU A 541 -11.28 -28.39 -11.93
CA GLU A 541 -12.67 -28.73 -11.73
C GLU A 541 -13.50 -27.44 -11.81
N VAL A 542 -14.41 -27.33 -12.76
CA VAL A 542 -15.18 -26.10 -13.03
C VAL A 542 -16.67 -26.36 -12.82
N ALA A 543 -17.29 -25.55 -11.97
CA ALA A 543 -18.74 -25.55 -11.79
C ALA A 543 -19.34 -24.32 -12.49
N THR A 544 -20.32 -24.56 -13.39
CA THR A 544 -21.03 -23.47 -14.08
C THR A 544 -22.33 -23.16 -13.36
N PHE A 545 -22.52 -21.90 -13.01
CA PHE A 545 -23.72 -21.36 -12.37
C PHE A 545 -24.38 -20.31 -13.26
N SER A 546 -25.69 -20.44 -13.51
CA SER A 546 -26.51 -19.32 -13.95
C SER A 546 -27.17 -18.64 -12.75
N VAL A 547 -27.13 -17.33 -12.73
CA VAL A 547 -27.73 -16.55 -11.65
C VAL A 547 -28.84 -15.66 -12.20
N ALA A 548 -29.98 -15.69 -11.54
CA ALA A 548 -31.13 -14.85 -11.86
C ALA A 548 -31.43 -13.89 -10.69
N GLU A 549 -31.73 -12.63 -10.99
CA GLU A 549 -32.21 -11.64 -10.03
C GLU A 549 -33.73 -11.47 -10.21
N ASN A 550 -34.51 -11.79 -9.18
CA ASN A 550 -35.98 -11.71 -9.23
C ASN A 550 -36.57 -12.42 -10.47
N GLY A 551 -36.03 -13.59 -10.85
CA GLY A 551 -36.45 -14.39 -11.98
C GLY A 551 -35.96 -13.95 -13.36
N LYS A 552 -35.13 -12.89 -13.46
CA LYS A 552 -34.49 -12.44 -14.70
C LYS A 552 -33.03 -12.89 -14.74
N PRO A 553 -32.52 -13.39 -15.89
CA PRO A 553 -31.12 -13.73 -16.02
C PRO A 553 -30.24 -12.52 -15.67
N TYR A 554 -29.22 -12.74 -14.82
CA TYR A 554 -28.32 -11.69 -14.33
C TYR A 554 -26.86 -11.95 -14.73
N ALA A 555 -26.32 -13.13 -14.42
CA ALA A 555 -24.91 -13.46 -14.67
C ALA A 555 -24.70 -14.97 -14.83
N GLU A 556 -23.61 -15.36 -15.48
CA GLU A 556 -23.01 -16.68 -15.43
C GLU A 556 -21.71 -16.61 -14.61
N LEU A 557 -21.48 -17.59 -13.74
CA LEU A 557 -20.34 -17.66 -12.84
C LEU A 557 -19.69 -19.03 -12.92
N GLN A 558 -18.38 -19.06 -12.94
CA GLN A 558 -17.58 -20.28 -13.06
C GLN A 558 -16.52 -20.33 -11.97
N PRO A 559 -16.88 -20.71 -10.73
CA PRO A 559 -15.88 -21.02 -9.71
C PRO A 559 -15.12 -22.29 -10.10
N GLU A 560 -13.81 -22.28 -9.85
CA GLU A 560 -12.92 -23.35 -10.23
C GLU A 560 -12.16 -23.88 -9.00
N ARG A 561 -11.74 -25.14 -9.11
CA ARG A 561 -10.80 -25.76 -8.19
C ARG A 561 -9.63 -26.31 -9.00
N ARG A 562 -8.50 -25.59 -8.98
CA ARG A 562 -7.30 -25.88 -9.76
C ARG A 562 -6.35 -26.75 -8.95
N TYR A 563 -5.85 -27.82 -9.56
CA TYR A 563 -4.78 -28.64 -9.04
C TYR A 563 -3.52 -28.42 -9.86
N TYR A 564 -2.47 -27.94 -9.21
CA TYR A 564 -1.16 -27.64 -9.82
C TYR A 564 -0.23 -28.83 -9.63
N ASP A 565 0.13 -29.54 -10.71
CA ASP A 565 0.83 -30.82 -10.66
C ASP A 565 2.24 -30.72 -10.06
N VAL A 566 3.01 -29.70 -10.42
CA VAL A 566 4.40 -29.53 -9.95
C VAL A 566 4.46 -29.17 -8.46
N ARG A 567 3.60 -28.28 -8.00
CA ARG A 567 3.50 -27.90 -6.57
C ARG A 567 2.65 -28.85 -5.73
N THR A 568 1.92 -29.77 -6.36
CA THR A 568 0.96 -30.67 -5.70
C THR A 568 0.01 -29.91 -4.76
N MET A 569 -0.48 -28.78 -5.24
CA MET A 569 -1.30 -27.83 -4.47
C MET A 569 -2.63 -27.59 -5.17
N THR A 570 -3.70 -27.60 -4.38
CA THR A 570 -5.04 -27.23 -4.85
C THR A 570 -5.34 -25.79 -4.45
N MET A 571 -5.84 -24.99 -5.42
CA MET A 571 -6.33 -23.62 -5.20
C MET A 571 -7.78 -23.52 -5.67
N SER A 572 -8.58 -22.75 -4.94
CA SER A 572 -9.94 -22.41 -5.33
C SER A 572 -9.95 -21.03 -5.96
N GLU A 573 -10.36 -20.96 -7.21
CA GLU A 573 -10.59 -19.71 -7.94
C GLU A 573 -12.06 -19.32 -7.83
N VAL A 574 -12.32 -18.07 -7.56
CA VAL A 574 -13.69 -17.62 -7.32
C VAL A 574 -14.43 -17.34 -8.62
N GLY A 575 -15.68 -17.76 -8.69
CA GLY A 575 -16.63 -17.25 -9.68
C GLY A 575 -17.10 -15.85 -9.25
N LEU A 576 -16.73 -14.80 -9.99
CA LEU A 576 -17.01 -13.42 -9.63
C LEU A 576 -17.77 -12.69 -10.75
N SER A 577 -18.95 -12.14 -10.43
CA SER A 577 -19.65 -11.18 -11.28
C SER A 577 -19.77 -9.84 -10.58
N GLY A 578 -19.12 -8.83 -11.15
CA GLY A 578 -19.05 -7.52 -10.56
C GLY A 578 -20.09 -6.55 -11.13
N GLY A 579 -20.82 -5.87 -10.23
CA GLY A 579 -21.79 -4.84 -10.55
C GLY A 579 -21.52 -3.51 -9.84
N PHE A 580 -22.16 -2.45 -10.34
CA PHE A 580 -22.09 -1.12 -9.70
C PHE A 580 -22.66 -1.13 -8.28
N TRP A 581 -23.69 -1.94 -8.04
CA TRP A 581 -24.39 -2.03 -6.76
C TRP A 581 -23.86 -3.12 -5.83
N GLY A 582 -23.11 -4.08 -6.36
CA GLY A 582 -22.53 -5.15 -5.56
C GLY A 582 -21.96 -6.26 -6.44
N ASP A 583 -21.19 -7.14 -5.83
CA ASP A 583 -20.61 -8.31 -6.47
C ASP A 583 -21.32 -9.57 -6.00
N LEU A 584 -21.56 -10.49 -6.95
CA LEU A 584 -21.85 -11.88 -6.68
C LEU A 584 -20.55 -12.66 -6.70
N TYR A 585 -20.41 -13.57 -5.75
CA TYR A 585 -19.15 -14.23 -5.48
C TYR A 585 -19.41 -15.67 -5.04
N ILE A 586 -18.81 -16.65 -5.73
CA ILE A 586 -18.95 -18.07 -5.43
C ILE A 586 -17.56 -18.66 -5.17
N VAL A 587 -17.41 -19.38 -4.09
CA VAL A 587 -16.24 -20.21 -3.82
C VAL A 587 -16.63 -21.68 -3.90
N MET A 588 -15.88 -22.44 -4.68
CA MET A 588 -15.99 -23.89 -4.75
C MET A 588 -15.09 -24.51 -3.70
N GLY A 589 -15.67 -25.34 -2.84
CA GLY A 589 -14.97 -26.06 -1.77
C GLY A 589 -14.70 -27.52 -2.13
N ASP A 590 -14.70 -28.38 -1.11
CA ASP A 590 -14.32 -29.78 -1.29
C ASP A 590 -15.36 -30.60 -2.06
N PRO A 591 -14.89 -31.55 -2.91
CA PRO A 591 -15.74 -32.47 -3.62
C PRO A 591 -16.37 -33.50 -2.67
N LEU A 592 -17.66 -33.78 -2.87
CA LEU A 592 -18.42 -34.77 -2.12
C LEU A 592 -18.76 -36.03 -2.96
N GLY A 593 -18.35 -36.01 -4.23
CA GLY A 593 -18.56 -37.09 -5.22
C GLY A 593 -19.71 -36.82 -6.18
N LYS A 594 -19.65 -37.45 -7.37
CA LYS A 594 -20.67 -37.32 -8.43
C LYS A 594 -21.00 -35.89 -8.89
N GLY A 595 -19.99 -34.99 -8.84
CA GLY A 595 -20.18 -33.58 -9.21
C GLY A 595 -20.86 -32.73 -8.11
N GLU A 596 -21.06 -33.29 -6.92
CA GLU A 596 -21.51 -32.55 -5.74
C GLU A 596 -20.32 -31.90 -5.04
N PHE A 597 -20.46 -30.62 -4.69
CA PHE A 597 -19.45 -29.84 -3.97
C PHE A 597 -20.08 -29.01 -2.88
N THR A 598 -19.22 -28.57 -1.94
CA THR A 598 -19.58 -27.48 -1.05
C THR A 598 -19.33 -26.14 -1.75
N PHE A 599 -20.26 -25.20 -1.59
CA PHE A 599 -20.14 -23.86 -2.13
C PHE A 599 -20.36 -22.83 -1.04
N ARG A 600 -19.63 -21.71 -1.10
CA ARG A 600 -19.97 -20.50 -0.38
C ARG A 600 -20.43 -19.44 -1.38
N LEU A 601 -21.67 -19.03 -1.24
CA LEU A 601 -22.30 -18.01 -2.07
C LEU A 601 -22.31 -16.71 -1.29
N HIS A 602 -21.89 -15.61 -1.93
CA HIS A 602 -21.88 -14.30 -1.31
C HIS A 602 -22.51 -13.25 -2.22
N TYR A 603 -23.16 -12.27 -1.59
CA TYR A 603 -23.48 -10.98 -2.19
C TYR A 603 -22.82 -9.88 -1.37
N LYS A 604 -22.03 -9.02 -2.02
CA LYS A 604 -21.24 -7.95 -1.38
C LYS A 604 -21.68 -6.59 -1.92
N PRO A 605 -22.64 -5.89 -1.27
CA PRO A 605 -23.14 -4.60 -1.74
C PRO A 605 -22.04 -3.53 -1.71
N LEU A 606 -21.97 -2.73 -2.77
CA LEU A 606 -21.07 -1.59 -2.96
C LEU A 606 -19.57 -1.87 -2.75
N ILE A 607 -19.11 -3.13 -2.78
CA ILE A 607 -17.70 -3.46 -2.55
C ILE A 607 -16.77 -2.73 -3.54
N ARG A 608 -17.18 -2.54 -4.80
CA ARG A 608 -16.40 -1.83 -5.82
C ARG A 608 -16.20 -0.35 -5.53
N TRP A 609 -17.05 0.24 -4.71
CA TRP A 609 -16.90 1.63 -4.27
C TRP A 609 -15.68 1.81 -3.37
N LEU A 610 -15.26 0.76 -2.66
CA LEU A 610 -14.00 0.77 -1.91
C LEU A 610 -12.81 0.99 -2.83
N TRP A 611 -12.71 0.20 -3.90
CA TRP A 611 -11.64 0.29 -4.90
C TRP A 611 -11.68 1.63 -5.64
N PHE A 612 -12.85 2.02 -6.08
CA PHE A 612 -13.05 3.30 -6.77
C PHE A 612 -12.68 4.50 -5.88
N GLY A 613 -13.05 4.46 -4.61
CA GLY A 613 -12.66 5.49 -3.63
C GLY A 613 -11.15 5.60 -3.47
N GLY A 614 -10.44 4.47 -3.42
CA GLY A 614 -8.98 4.43 -3.37
C GLY A 614 -8.32 5.01 -4.63
N ILE A 615 -8.84 4.67 -5.81
CA ILE A 615 -8.37 5.24 -7.08
C ILE A 615 -8.61 6.76 -7.11
N LEU A 616 -9.75 7.25 -6.63
CA LEU A 616 -10.00 8.69 -6.51
C LEU A 616 -9.01 9.39 -5.57
N MET A 617 -8.67 8.77 -4.43
CA MET A 617 -7.64 9.32 -3.54
C MET A 617 -6.29 9.45 -4.25
N ALA A 618 -5.88 8.44 -5.02
CA ALA A 618 -4.65 8.47 -5.81
C ALA A 618 -4.69 9.55 -6.91
N LEU A 619 -5.81 9.70 -7.61
CA LEU A 619 -6.02 10.79 -8.59
C LEU A 619 -5.96 12.17 -7.93
N GLY A 620 -6.48 12.30 -6.71
CA GLY A 620 -6.36 13.53 -5.91
C GLY A 620 -4.91 13.88 -5.61
N ALA A 621 -4.09 12.90 -5.23
CA ALA A 621 -2.66 13.09 -5.03
C ALA A 621 -1.95 13.49 -6.33
N LEU A 622 -2.25 12.85 -7.45
CA LEU A 622 -1.70 13.19 -8.78
C LEU A 622 -2.02 14.63 -9.18
N CYS A 623 -3.27 15.05 -9.06
CA CYS A 623 -3.69 16.42 -9.31
C CYS A 623 -2.95 17.43 -8.41
N SER A 624 -2.68 17.06 -7.15
CA SER A 624 -1.92 17.89 -6.21
C SER A 624 -0.45 18.05 -6.63
N VAL A 625 0.20 16.99 -7.12
CA VAL A 625 1.57 17.03 -7.67
C VAL A 625 1.65 18.02 -8.85
N LEU A 626 0.73 17.89 -9.81
CA LEU A 626 0.67 18.75 -11.00
C LEU A 626 0.45 20.23 -10.64
N THR A 627 -0.37 20.50 -9.62
CA THR A 627 -0.62 21.86 -9.12
C THR A 627 0.62 22.48 -8.49
N THR A 628 1.34 21.69 -7.69
CA THR A 628 2.54 22.16 -6.97
C THR A 628 3.65 22.55 -7.95
N LYS A 629 3.86 21.75 -9.01
CA LYS A 629 4.83 22.06 -10.08
C LYS A 629 4.50 23.34 -10.84
N ARG A 630 3.20 23.63 -11.11
CA ARG A 630 2.79 24.85 -11.83
C ARG A 630 3.01 26.12 -11.00
N ARG A 631 2.87 26.06 -9.68
CA ARG A 631 3.13 27.21 -8.78
C ARG A 631 4.62 27.51 -8.67
N GLY A 632 5.49 26.52 -8.57
CA GLY A 632 6.93 26.72 -8.58
C GLY A 632 7.44 27.44 -9.83
N LYS A 633 6.89 27.13 -11.03
CA LYS A 633 7.24 27.83 -12.28
C LYS A 633 6.71 29.27 -12.40
N ARG A 634 5.75 29.69 -11.57
CA ARG A 634 5.23 31.07 -11.55
C ARG A 634 5.95 31.96 -10.54
N ASP A 635 6.58 31.34 -9.57
CA ASP A 635 7.34 32.01 -8.50
C ASP A 635 8.84 32.16 -8.90
N GLU A 636 9.30 31.47 -9.98
CA GLU A 636 10.56 31.67 -10.72
C GLU A 636 10.39 32.73 -11.84
#